data_cdcc4d31046a546fe26376d72c973a96
#
_entry.id   cdcc4d31046a546fe26376d72c973a96
#
_cell.length_a   1.000
_cell.length_b   1.000
_cell.length_c   1.000
_cell.angle_alpha   90.00
_cell.angle_beta   90.00
_cell.angle_gamma   90.00
#
_symmetry.space_group_name_H-M   'P 1'
#
loop_
_entity.id
_entity.type
_entity.pdbx_description
1 polymer ?
#
loop_
_entity_poly.entity_id
_entity_poly.type
_entity_poly.pdbx_seq_one_letter_code
_entity_poly.pdbx_strand_id
1 'polypeptide(L)'
;MLQRLKTFFSAERAPVLSLEELRAVFRARYHAFKLLLAANNNALQLMTDMEAALRGSHSFGMTFVRSHATAVCVSVFTIIKYLNELAGNRYQALESVFAAIERNIDEVLRKRQAPAVQELVLPLNRVHKEMADGVGSKMANLGEITAGLAEIAVPDGFVVTAAAYELFLDHNRLQDEINRRLQTLEQEDIGDLYRKSSEVQMLIIGAEMPPQLAAAISQAHGELEARAGGSVRVALRSSAIGEDAVETSFAGQYRSELNVSRENLFTVYKEILASKYALTAVSYRLHKGLRDEDVAMCVGCMAMVDSVSGGVMYSRDPTDIRSDAIFINAVHGLAKSVVDGTVTPDLFVISRGEPPVIIQKEIREKELKAVCLPEEGVLLESDEEGGTPALTNEQALALARIALILEEHFQSPQDVEWCIARDGRIFILQSRPLQQMAGASLRAEAAVSSPVENPVLLRGGDTAGPGVAAGPVYLVKNNLDLLQFPEGAVLVTAFPHPSWATLLNRAAAVVTDRGGITGHLANVAREFGVPALFNTGEATARLEPGQMVTVDADGRTVYQGRAEPLLKLTTPKKGIMGGTPVGETLKEVMTFITPLKLTNPEAPDFHPRGCRTLHDITRFAHEVSVKEMFSFDKTQAFSRYFIKRLATDVPLQWWVLNLEDGFKEEVTGKEVGLDNIASAPMLALWEGITAVPWEGPPPVDTRGFMSIVMGAATDPNLATAGGTIFGNQNYFMISRDFCNLTSRLGFHFSTVEALVGDQPFANYIRFAFKGGAADYPRRILRARFVGDILERYHFKVDVKEDALFARLEGEDQDYMLSRLRLLGYVTIHTRQLDMIMLNEADVEYYREKIINDLDGMLLPGRDTGLAG
;
A
#
# COMPACT_ATOMS: atom_id res chain seq x y z
N MET A 1 4.48 15.43 -47.36
CA MET A 1 5.18 14.23 -46.91
C MET A 1 4.16 13.17 -46.37
N LEU A 2 3.34 13.48 -45.39
CA LEU A 2 2.29 12.55 -44.86
C LEU A 2 1.20 12.11 -45.87
N GLN A 3 0.83 12.92 -46.84
CA GLN A 3 -0.10 12.54 -47.90
C GLN A 3 0.49 11.51 -48.89
N ARG A 4 1.81 11.59 -49.18
CA ARG A 4 2.50 10.59 -50.00
C ARG A 4 2.72 9.25 -49.29
N LEU A 5 2.80 9.26 -47.96
CA LEU A 5 2.83 8.03 -47.15
C LEU A 5 1.49 7.27 -47.17
N LYS A 6 0.36 7.97 -47.24
CA LYS A 6 -0.99 7.33 -47.36
C LYS A 6 -1.21 6.57 -48.68
N THR A 7 -0.63 7.02 -49.78
CA THR A 7 -0.74 6.36 -51.11
C THR A 7 0.16 5.10 -51.23
N PHE A 8 1.14 4.94 -50.32
CA PHE A 8 2.05 3.78 -50.31
C PHE A 8 1.39 2.48 -49.83
N PHE A 9 0.29 2.58 -49.12
CA PHE A 9 -0.45 1.41 -48.56
C PHE A 9 -1.61 0.94 -49.44
N SER A 10 -1.86 1.56 -50.62
CA SER A 10 -2.80 1.05 -51.60
C SER A 10 -2.12 0.09 -52.58
N ALA A 11 -2.78 -1.01 -52.93
CA ALA A 11 -2.23 -2.15 -53.67
C ALA A 11 -1.91 -1.91 -55.17
N GLU A 12 -1.70 -0.66 -55.59
CA GLU A 12 -1.25 -0.30 -56.92
C GLU A 12 0.28 -0.12 -56.93
N ARG A 13 0.98 -0.57 -57.97
CA ARG A 13 2.43 -0.59 -58.17
C ARG A 13 3.12 0.58 -57.48
N ALA A 14 3.74 0.30 -56.32
CA ALA A 14 4.47 1.30 -55.56
C ALA A 14 5.58 1.96 -56.37
N PRO A 15 5.78 3.25 -56.35
CA PRO A 15 6.95 3.93 -56.96
C PRO A 15 8.21 3.39 -56.31
N VAL A 16 9.26 3.14 -57.13
CA VAL A 16 10.57 2.76 -56.61
C VAL A 16 11.13 3.93 -55.83
N LEU A 17 11.11 3.84 -54.49
CA LEU A 17 11.63 4.86 -53.59
C LEU A 17 13.15 4.90 -53.68
N SER A 18 13.73 6.09 -53.60
CA SER A 18 15.17 6.27 -53.46
C SER A 18 15.68 5.68 -52.14
N LEU A 19 16.95 5.36 -52.05
CA LEU A 19 17.56 4.85 -50.81
C LEU A 19 17.38 5.78 -49.63
N GLU A 20 17.40 7.13 -49.84
CA GLU A 20 17.15 8.11 -48.78
C GLU A 20 15.68 8.13 -48.29
N GLU A 21 14.72 7.98 -49.22
CA GLU A 21 13.30 7.89 -48.83
C GLU A 21 13.03 6.60 -48.05
N LEU A 22 13.66 5.48 -48.43
CA LEU A 22 13.60 4.22 -47.70
C LEU A 22 14.19 4.34 -46.27
N ARG A 23 15.33 5.04 -46.12
CA ARG A 23 15.92 5.33 -44.80
C ARG A 23 15.03 6.20 -43.95
N ALA A 24 14.41 7.23 -44.52
CA ALA A 24 13.49 8.11 -43.80
C ALA A 24 12.24 7.35 -43.29
N VAL A 25 11.67 6.48 -44.13
CA VAL A 25 10.53 5.63 -43.75
C VAL A 25 10.93 4.66 -42.63
N PHE A 26 12.12 4.06 -42.76
CA PHE A 26 12.59 3.14 -41.73
C PHE A 26 12.84 3.81 -40.39
N ARG A 27 13.51 4.99 -40.38
CA ARG A 27 13.69 5.76 -39.12
C ARG A 27 12.37 6.10 -38.46
N ALA A 28 11.34 6.51 -39.21
CA ALA A 28 10.02 6.81 -38.65
C ALA A 28 9.37 5.55 -38.03
N ARG A 29 9.46 4.40 -38.72
CA ARG A 29 8.95 3.12 -38.18
C ARG A 29 9.72 2.66 -36.96
N TYR A 30 11.05 2.75 -36.99
CA TYR A 30 11.89 2.41 -35.85
C TYR A 30 11.57 3.31 -34.64
N HIS A 31 11.36 4.60 -34.86
CA HIS A 31 10.97 5.52 -33.80
C HIS A 31 9.62 5.14 -33.19
N ALA A 32 8.61 4.81 -33.99
CA ALA A 32 7.32 4.32 -33.52
C ALA A 32 7.47 2.99 -32.74
N PHE A 33 8.30 2.07 -33.27
CA PHE A 33 8.60 0.80 -32.60
C PHE A 33 9.29 0.99 -31.23
N LYS A 34 10.28 1.89 -31.14
CA LYS A 34 10.98 2.22 -29.88
C LYS A 34 10.00 2.81 -28.85
N LEU A 35 9.11 3.73 -29.26
CA LEU A 35 8.11 4.33 -28.36
C LEU A 35 7.07 3.29 -27.89
N LEU A 36 6.68 2.37 -28.77
CA LEU A 36 5.84 1.24 -28.43
C LEU A 36 6.49 0.36 -27.36
N LEU A 37 7.75 -0.03 -27.55
CA LEU A 37 8.48 -0.87 -26.58
C LEU A 37 8.65 -0.17 -25.23
N ALA A 38 8.95 1.14 -25.23
CA ALA A 38 9.04 1.91 -23.99
C ALA A 38 7.71 1.96 -23.25
N ALA A 39 6.59 2.20 -23.97
CA ALA A 39 5.25 2.17 -23.38
C ALA A 39 4.85 0.78 -22.87
N ASN A 40 5.27 -0.27 -23.57
CA ASN A 40 5.04 -1.66 -23.18
C ASN A 40 5.76 -1.99 -21.85
N ASN A 41 7.03 -1.62 -21.75
CA ASN A 41 7.80 -1.84 -20.53
C ASN A 41 7.17 -1.07 -19.35
N ASN A 42 6.76 0.18 -19.56
CA ASN A 42 6.09 0.98 -18.54
C ASN A 42 4.76 0.34 -18.10
N ALA A 43 3.93 -0.15 -19.03
CA ALA A 43 2.69 -0.84 -18.70
C ALA A 43 2.93 -2.09 -17.85
N LEU A 44 3.90 -2.93 -18.23
CA LEU A 44 4.24 -4.15 -17.50
C LEU A 44 4.80 -3.85 -16.10
N GLN A 45 5.58 -2.78 -15.96
CA GLN A 45 6.08 -2.30 -14.67
C GLN A 45 4.92 -1.93 -13.74
N LEU A 46 4.01 -1.06 -14.21
CA LEU A 46 2.84 -0.65 -13.43
C LEU A 46 1.95 -1.83 -13.02
N MET A 47 1.76 -2.81 -13.91
CA MET A 47 1.04 -4.05 -13.60
C MET A 47 1.75 -4.84 -12.48
N THR A 48 3.07 -4.92 -12.51
CA THR A 48 3.88 -5.56 -11.46
C THR A 48 3.74 -4.82 -10.14
N ASP A 49 3.79 -3.49 -10.15
CA ASP A 49 3.61 -2.67 -8.94
C ASP A 49 2.23 -2.88 -8.30
N MET A 50 1.16 -2.99 -9.12
CA MET A 50 -0.19 -3.30 -8.63
C MET A 50 -0.29 -4.71 -8.03
N GLU A 51 0.36 -5.71 -8.63
CA GLU A 51 0.42 -7.08 -8.08
C GLU A 51 1.21 -7.14 -6.76
N ALA A 52 2.35 -6.45 -6.70
CA ALA A 52 3.17 -6.35 -5.50
C ALA A 52 2.40 -5.69 -4.34
N ALA A 53 1.62 -4.64 -4.64
CA ALA A 53 0.79 -3.97 -3.64
C ALA A 53 -0.24 -4.91 -2.99
N LEU A 54 -0.90 -5.80 -3.76
CA LEU A 54 -1.84 -6.79 -3.20
C LEU A 54 -1.18 -7.83 -2.29
N ARG A 55 0.09 -8.16 -2.53
CA ARG A 55 0.83 -9.19 -1.78
C ARG A 55 1.67 -8.60 -0.64
N GLY A 56 1.96 -7.30 -0.72
CA GLY A 56 2.90 -6.61 0.15
C GLY A 56 2.38 -6.31 1.55
N SER A 57 3.28 -5.78 2.37
CA SER A 57 3.03 -5.35 3.75
C SER A 57 2.71 -3.85 3.87
N HIS A 58 2.67 -3.10 2.76
CA HIS A 58 2.38 -1.67 2.76
C HIS A 58 0.90 -1.41 2.46
N SER A 59 0.33 -0.44 3.16
CA SER A 59 -1.02 0.02 2.91
C SER A 59 -1.07 0.99 1.73
N PHE A 60 -2.15 0.95 0.97
CA PHE A 60 -2.40 1.89 -0.13
C PHE A 60 -3.87 2.32 -0.15
N GLY A 61 -4.14 3.49 -0.73
CA GLY A 61 -5.51 4.02 -0.87
C GLY A 61 -6.03 3.97 -2.29
N MET A 62 -7.26 4.47 -2.50
CA MET A 62 -7.88 4.57 -3.83
C MET A 62 -7.08 5.45 -4.80
N THR A 63 -6.28 6.40 -4.30
CA THR A 63 -5.36 7.20 -5.10
C THR A 63 -4.36 6.33 -5.85
N PHE A 64 -3.74 5.36 -5.16
CA PHE A 64 -2.85 4.38 -5.78
C PHE A 64 -3.57 3.58 -6.87
N VAL A 65 -4.75 3.05 -6.56
CA VAL A 65 -5.54 2.23 -7.52
C VAL A 65 -5.89 3.05 -8.76
N ARG A 66 -6.39 4.28 -8.60
CA ARG A 66 -6.78 5.17 -9.71
C ARG A 66 -5.59 5.60 -10.54
N SER A 67 -4.51 6.07 -9.90
CA SER A 67 -3.32 6.55 -10.63
C SER A 67 -2.65 5.44 -11.44
N HIS A 68 -2.49 4.25 -10.86
CA HIS A 68 -1.88 3.11 -11.56
C HIS A 68 -2.78 2.58 -12.69
N ALA A 69 -4.09 2.42 -12.45
CA ALA A 69 -5.03 2.01 -13.51
C ALA A 69 -5.03 3.00 -14.68
N THR A 70 -5.08 4.30 -14.40
CA THR A 70 -5.01 5.35 -15.44
C THR A 70 -3.67 5.30 -16.18
N ALA A 71 -2.55 5.17 -15.48
CA ALA A 71 -1.22 5.13 -16.10
C ALA A 71 -1.04 3.88 -16.99
N VAL A 72 -1.58 2.71 -16.59
CA VAL A 72 -1.63 1.51 -17.43
C VAL A 72 -2.47 1.76 -18.68
N CYS A 73 -3.67 2.34 -18.56
CA CYS A 73 -4.52 2.68 -19.70
C CYS A 73 -3.82 3.63 -20.67
N VAL A 74 -3.17 4.69 -20.19
CA VAL A 74 -2.39 5.63 -21.02
C VAL A 74 -1.27 4.92 -21.76
N SER A 75 -0.54 4.04 -21.07
CA SER A 75 0.56 3.26 -21.66
C SER A 75 0.05 2.33 -22.76
N VAL A 76 -1.06 1.60 -22.51
CA VAL A 76 -1.66 0.68 -23.49
C VAL A 76 -2.26 1.44 -24.67
N PHE A 77 -2.90 2.58 -24.46
CA PHE A 77 -3.35 3.44 -25.55
C PHE A 77 -2.17 3.91 -26.44
N THR A 78 -1.06 4.28 -25.80
CA THR A 78 0.19 4.67 -26.48
C THR A 78 0.75 3.50 -27.33
N ILE A 79 0.71 2.29 -26.82
CA ILE A 79 1.09 1.07 -27.54
C ILE A 79 0.21 0.87 -28.79
N ILE A 80 -1.10 0.98 -28.65
CA ILE A 80 -2.05 0.84 -29.77
C ILE A 80 -1.80 1.90 -30.85
N LYS A 81 -1.59 3.15 -30.43
CA LYS A 81 -1.27 4.27 -31.34
C LYS A 81 -0.03 3.96 -32.19
N TYR A 82 1.09 3.63 -31.54
CA TYR A 82 2.35 3.38 -32.25
C TYR A 82 2.33 2.07 -33.04
N LEU A 83 1.59 1.05 -32.60
CA LEU A 83 1.36 -0.14 -33.41
C LEU A 83 0.62 0.19 -34.72
N ASN A 84 -0.41 1.03 -34.66
CA ASN A 84 -1.15 1.46 -35.85
C ASN A 84 -0.28 2.36 -36.77
N GLU A 85 0.55 3.23 -36.23
CA GLU A 85 1.54 3.98 -37.01
C GLU A 85 2.54 3.03 -37.71
N LEU A 86 3.08 2.04 -36.98
CA LEU A 86 4.01 1.05 -37.51
C LEU A 86 3.39 0.18 -38.61
N ALA A 87 2.12 -0.21 -38.42
CA ALA A 87 1.41 -1.16 -39.27
C ALA A 87 0.48 -0.53 -40.33
N GLY A 88 0.47 0.80 -40.46
CA GLY A 88 -0.40 1.50 -41.43
C GLY A 88 -1.90 1.33 -41.12
N ASN A 89 -2.27 1.47 -39.87
CA ASN A 89 -3.65 1.40 -39.34
C ASN A 89 -4.36 0.03 -39.49
N ARG A 90 -3.62 -1.07 -39.59
CA ARG A 90 -4.21 -2.42 -39.70
C ARG A 90 -4.86 -2.94 -38.41
N TYR A 91 -4.56 -2.38 -37.28
CA TYR A 91 -4.98 -2.88 -35.98
C TYR A 91 -5.95 -1.93 -35.24
N GLN A 92 -6.70 -1.08 -35.96
CA GLN A 92 -7.69 -0.15 -35.39
C GLN A 92 -8.75 -0.83 -34.52
N ALA A 93 -9.03 -2.14 -34.77
CA ALA A 93 -9.94 -2.91 -33.93
C ALA A 93 -9.52 -2.98 -32.44
N LEU A 94 -8.23 -2.78 -32.11
CA LEU A 94 -7.76 -2.68 -30.73
C LEU A 94 -8.33 -1.47 -29.98
N GLU A 95 -8.61 -0.37 -30.67
CA GLU A 95 -9.16 0.85 -30.03
C GLU A 95 -10.54 0.57 -29.43
N SER A 96 -11.39 -0.17 -30.13
CA SER A 96 -12.72 -0.54 -29.62
C SER A 96 -12.64 -1.54 -28.46
N VAL A 97 -11.70 -2.47 -28.52
CA VAL A 97 -11.45 -3.43 -27.42
C VAL A 97 -10.92 -2.71 -26.19
N PHE A 98 -9.95 -1.83 -26.36
CA PHE A 98 -9.40 -1.01 -25.30
C PHE A 98 -10.50 -0.16 -24.61
N ALA A 99 -11.32 0.57 -25.39
CA ALA A 99 -12.40 1.39 -24.86
C ALA A 99 -13.47 0.58 -24.09
N ALA A 100 -13.66 -0.70 -24.43
CA ALA A 100 -14.56 -1.58 -23.67
C ALA A 100 -13.94 -1.98 -22.32
N ILE A 101 -12.63 -2.32 -22.30
CA ILE A 101 -11.91 -2.67 -21.07
C ILE A 101 -11.81 -1.45 -20.14
N GLU A 102 -11.46 -0.29 -20.68
CA GLU A 102 -11.38 0.98 -19.93
C GLU A 102 -12.70 1.33 -19.24
N ARG A 103 -13.83 1.19 -19.94
CA ARG A 103 -15.17 1.40 -19.34
C ARG A 103 -15.43 0.46 -18.17
N ASN A 104 -15.09 -0.83 -18.28
CA ASN A 104 -15.28 -1.77 -17.17
C ASN A 104 -14.42 -1.38 -15.95
N ILE A 105 -13.17 -0.93 -16.18
CA ILE A 105 -12.30 -0.41 -15.12
C ILE A 105 -12.92 0.83 -14.47
N ASP A 106 -13.42 1.78 -15.28
CA ASP A 106 -14.07 2.99 -14.79
C ASP A 106 -15.34 2.70 -13.98
N GLU A 107 -16.15 1.71 -14.39
CA GLU A 107 -17.34 1.29 -13.66
C GLU A 107 -16.97 0.79 -12.25
N VAL A 108 -15.94 -0.04 -12.14
CA VAL A 108 -15.45 -0.52 -10.83
C VAL A 108 -14.92 0.62 -9.97
N LEU A 109 -14.17 1.55 -10.56
CA LEU A 109 -13.59 2.69 -9.83
C LEU A 109 -14.63 3.71 -9.36
N ARG A 110 -15.79 3.80 -10.03
CA ARG A 110 -16.89 4.73 -9.70
C ARG A 110 -18.00 4.12 -8.86
N LYS A 111 -17.92 2.82 -8.57
CA LYS A 111 -18.98 2.12 -7.80
C LYS A 111 -19.13 2.74 -6.42
N ARG A 112 -20.29 3.37 -6.13
CA ARG A 112 -20.68 3.91 -4.82
C ARG A 112 -21.87 3.14 -4.29
N GLN A 113 -21.97 2.99 -2.97
CA GLN A 113 -23.21 2.54 -2.33
C GLN A 113 -24.10 3.75 -2.07
N ALA A 114 -25.38 3.64 -2.42
CA ALA A 114 -26.35 4.68 -2.07
C ALA A 114 -26.64 4.66 -0.57
N PRO A 115 -26.90 5.83 0.09
CA PRO A 115 -27.23 5.88 1.52
C PRO A 115 -28.43 5.00 1.85
N ALA A 116 -28.30 4.21 2.92
CA ALA A 116 -29.39 3.34 3.38
C ALA A 116 -30.56 4.13 3.97
N VAL A 117 -30.32 5.36 4.45
CA VAL A 117 -31.27 6.28 5.06
C VAL A 117 -31.34 7.56 4.24
N GLN A 118 -32.54 7.99 3.85
CA GLN A 118 -32.77 9.17 3.01
C GLN A 118 -33.07 10.45 3.81
N GLU A 119 -33.55 10.32 5.05
CA GLU A 119 -33.81 11.46 5.93
C GLU A 119 -32.51 12.14 6.33
N LEU A 120 -32.48 13.49 6.32
CA LEU A 120 -31.29 14.28 6.69
C LEU A 120 -30.99 14.23 8.19
N VAL A 121 -32.02 14.16 9.02
CA VAL A 121 -31.94 14.13 10.47
C VAL A 121 -32.96 13.14 11.03
N LEU A 122 -32.55 12.31 11.99
CA LEU A 122 -33.38 11.33 12.68
C LEU A 122 -33.32 11.55 14.20
N PRO A 123 -34.44 11.60 14.93
CA PRO A 123 -34.46 11.52 16.39
C PRO A 123 -33.84 10.18 16.85
N LEU A 124 -33.09 10.20 17.96
CA LEU A 124 -32.32 9.02 18.43
C LEU A 124 -33.25 7.83 18.77
N ASN A 125 -34.46 8.07 19.25
CA ASN A 125 -35.45 7.04 19.57
C ASN A 125 -36.08 6.35 18.33
N ARG A 126 -35.75 6.80 17.10
CA ARG A 126 -36.12 6.16 15.82
C ARG A 126 -34.94 5.42 15.19
N VAL A 127 -33.80 5.45 15.81
CA VAL A 127 -32.59 4.84 15.29
C VAL A 127 -32.45 3.41 15.84
N HIS A 128 -32.11 2.45 14.99
CA HIS A 128 -31.90 1.04 15.34
C HIS A 128 -30.58 0.55 14.76
N LYS A 129 -30.04 -0.56 15.26
CA LYS A 129 -28.72 -1.11 14.85
C LYS A 129 -28.61 -1.41 13.36
N GLU A 130 -29.73 -1.79 12.69
CA GLU A 130 -29.76 -2.07 11.25
C GLU A 130 -29.55 -0.80 10.39
N MET A 131 -29.64 0.38 10.98
CA MET A 131 -29.43 1.68 10.30
C MET A 131 -27.95 2.13 10.33
N ALA A 132 -27.02 1.29 10.78
CA ALA A 132 -25.59 1.66 10.92
C ALA A 132 -24.99 2.22 9.62
N ASP A 133 -25.43 1.74 8.44
CA ASP A 133 -24.99 2.25 7.12
C ASP A 133 -25.57 3.63 6.76
N GLY A 134 -26.46 4.18 7.57
CA GLY A 134 -27.04 5.50 7.38
C GLY A 134 -26.78 6.51 8.49
N VAL A 135 -26.44 6.06 9.71
CA VAL A 135 -26.24 6.90 10.88
C VAL A 135 -24.88 6.67 11.59
N GLY A 136 -24.12 5.70 11.12
CA GLY A 136 -22.85 5.25 11.75
C GLY A 136 -23.09 4.36 12.96
N SER A 137 -22.11 3.50 13.26
CA SER A 137 -22.24 2.45 14.28
C SER A 137 -22.46 2.99 15.69
N LYS A 138 -21.81 4.08 16.08
CA LYS A 138 -21.96 4.67 17.42
C LYS A 138 -23.39 5.10 17.70
N MET A 139 -24.00 5.81 16.75
CA MET A 139 -25.37 6.29 16.92
C MET A 139 -26.40 5.17 16.74
N ALA A 140 -26.12 4.20 15.86
CA ALA A 140 -26.96 3.00 15.72
C ALA A 140 -27.04 2.20 17.02
N ASN A 141 -25.90 2.00 17.69
CA ASN A 141 -25.87 1.29 18.98
C ASN A 141 -26.59 2.06 20.10
N LEU A 142 -26.40 3.39 20.19
CA LEU A 142 -27.12 4.21 21.18
C LEU A 142 -28.64 4.25 20.93
N GLY A 143 -29.05 4.34 19.67
CA GLY A 143 -30.46 4.25 19.28
C GLY A 143 -31.06 2.89 19.65
N GLU A 144 -30.34 1.79 19.40
CA GLU A 144 -30.74 0.44 19.79
C GLU A 144 -30.93 0.29 21.32
N ILE A 145 -30.02 0.85 22.14
CA ILE A 145 -30.14 0.88 23.58
C ILE A 145 -31.40 1.67 23.99
N THR A 146 -31.61 2.83 23.39
CA THR A 146 -32.74 3.69 23.68
C THR A 146 -34.09 3.02 23.36
N ALA A 147 -34.17 2.28 22.25
CA ALA A 147 -35.38 1.60 21.81
C ALA A 147 -35.62 0.24 22.51
N GLY A 148 -34.54 -0.51 22.76
CA GLY A 148 -34.62 -1.92 23.22
C GLY A 148 -34.44 -2.12 24.73
N LEU A 149 -33.79 -1.20 25.46
CA LEU A 149 -33.42 -1.34 26.86
C LEU A 149 -33.89 -0.14 27.71
N ALA A 150 -35.21 -0.05 27.94
CA ALA A 150 -35.86 1.07 28.63
C ALA A 150 -35.34 1.37 30.07
N GLU A 151 -34.68 0.41 30.70
CA GLU A 151 -34.07 0.54 32.02
C GLU A 151 -32.68 1.22 32.00
N ILE A 152 -32.04 1.35 30.81
CA ILE A 152 -30.75 1.98 30.63
C ILE A 152 -30.96 3.39 30.07
N ALA A 153 -30.54 4.42 30.81
CA ALA A 153 -30.68 5.78 30.34
C ALA A 153 -29.60 6.16 29.32
N VAL A 154 -30.03 6.75 28.21
CA VAL A 154 -29.20 7.40 27.18
C VAL A 154 -29.64 8.85 27.10
N PRO A 155 -28.73 9.85 26.93
CA PRO A 155 -29.15 11.24 26.75
C PRO A 155 -30.00 11.40 25.48
N ASP A 156 -31.09 12.20 25.56
CA ASP A 156 -31.94 12.48 24.39
C ASP A 156 -31.16 13.20 23.30
N GLY A 157 -31.55 13.01 22.04
CA GLY A 157 -30.83 13.61 20.93
C GLY A 157 -31.37 13.27 19.54
N PHE A 158 -30.57 13.59 18.53
CA PHE A 158 -30.83 13.29 17.13
C PHE A 158 -29.54 13.01 16.39
N VAL A 159 -29.65 12.43 15.21
CA VAL A 159 -28.51 12.08 14.33
C VAL A 159 -28.64 12.80 13.01
N VAL A 160 -27.58 13.50 12.57
CA VAL A 160 -27.41 14.00 11.22
C VAL A 160 -26.79 12.89 10.38
N THR A 161 -27.53 12.44 9.34
CA THR A 161 -27.28 11.17 8.64
C THR A 161 -26.22 11.24 7.54
N ALA A 162 -25.91 10.09 6.92
CA ALA A 162 -25.05 10.01 5.74
C ALA A 162 -25.63 10.77 4.54
N ALA A 163 -26.96 10.77 4.36
CA ALA A 163 -27.62 11.57 3.31
C ALA A 163 -27.38 13.07 3.49
N ALA A 164 -27.33 13.54 4.72
CA ALA A 164 -27.01 14.93 5.02
C ALA A 164 -25.55 15.27 4.69
N TYR A 165 -24.61 14.34 4.95
CA TYR A 165 -23.21 14.48 4.58
C TYR A 165 -23.05 14.55 3.05
N GLU A 166 -23.69 13.67 2.30
CA GLU A 166 -23.67 13.70 0.83
C GLU A 166 -24.26 15.00 0.28
N LEU A 167 -25.42 15.43 0.81
CA LEU A 167 -26.03 16.69 0.41
C LEU A 167 -25.10 17.89 0.64
N PHE A 168 -24.36 17.89 1.76
CA PHE A 168 -23.37 18.93 2.05
C PHE A 168 -22.22 18.95 1.05
N LEU A 169 -21.66 17.78 0.70
CA LEU A 169 -20.59 17.65 -0.28
C LEU A 169 -21.04 18.06 -1.69
N ASP A 170 -22.23 17.57 -2.10
CA ASP A 170 -22.77 17.82 -3.44
C ASP A 170 -23.15 19.28 -3.65
N HIS A 171 -23.80 19.92 -2.66
CA HIS A 171 -24.16 21.34 -2.72
C HIS A 171 -22.94 22.24 -2.97
N ASN A 172 -21.82 21.92 -2.32
CA ASN A 172 -20.58 22.66 -2.42
C ASN A 172 -19.61 22.11 -3.47
N ARG A 173 -19.94 21.03 -4.20
CA ARG A 173 -19.09 20.32 -5.18
C ARG A 173 -17.71 19.94 -4.60
N LEU A 174 -17.69 19.52 -3.35
CA LEU A 174 -16.45 19.29 -2.62
C LEU A 174 -15.76 17.99 -3.00
N GLN A 175 -16.50 16.93 -3.40
CA GLN A 175 -15.91 15.61 -3.60
C GLN A 175 -14.81 15.61 -4.68
N ASP A 176 -15.05 16.26 -5.84
CA ASP A 176 -14.06 16.33 -6.91
C ASP A 176 -12.81 17.10 -6.48
N GLU A 177 -13.01 18.17 -5.72
CA GLU A 177 -11.92 19.00 -5.22
C GLU A 177 -11.09 18.30 -4.14
N ILE A 178 -11.75 17.53 -3.25
CA ILE A 178 -11.08 16.67 -2.29
C ILE A 178 -10.27 15.59 -3.00
N ASN A 179 -10.89 14.89 -3.95
CA ASN A 179 -10.23 13.86 -4.74
C ASN A 179 -8.99 14.41 -5.46
N ARG A 180 -9.10 15.59 -6.09
CA ARG A 180 -7.98 16.25 -6.77
C ARG A 180 -6.80 16.54 -5.84
N ARG A 181 -7.05 16.99 -4.59
CA ARG A 181 -5.99 17.26 -3.62
C ARG A 181 -5.36 15.97 -3.10
N LEU A 182 -6.17 14.95 -2.86
CA LEU A 182 -5.69 13.67 -2.37
C LEU A 182 -4.99 12.83 -3.46
N GLN A 183 -5.28 13.05 -4.75
CA GLN A 183 -4.66 12.32 -5.89
C GLN A 183 -3.15 12.50 -6.00
N THR A 184 -2.61 13.57 -5.47
CA THR A 184 -1.18 13.89 -5.53
C THR A 184 -0.45 13.57 -4.22
N LEU A 185 -1.07 12.79 -3.31
CA LEU A 185 -0.45 12.38 -2.05
C LEU A 185 0.69 11.38 -2.30
N GLU A 186 1.89 11.74 -1.91
CA GLU A 186 2.99 10.80 -1.71
C GLU A 186 2.86 10.23 -0.31
N GLN A 187 2.54 8.94 -0.20
CA GLN A 187 2.22 8.28 1.07
C GLN A 187 3.39 8.27 2.06
N GLU A 188 4.61 8.43 1.58
CA GLU A 188 5.83 8.44 2.38
C GLU A 188 6.17 9.84 2.92
N ASP A 189 5.59 10.92 2.36
CA ASP A 189 5.82 12.30 2.81
C ASP A 189 4.73 12.77 3.78
N ILE A 190 5.02 12.66 5.08
CA ILE A 190 4.11 13.13 6.15
C ILE A 190 3.89 14.65 6.06
N GLY A 191 4.86 15.42 5.58
CA GLY A 191 4.73 16.87 5.40
C GLY A 191 3.71 17.23 4.33
N ASP A 192 3.75 16.53 3.19
CA ASP A 192 2.76 16.69 2.12
C ASP A 192 1.36 16.23 2.57
N LEU A 193 1.29 15.10 3.29
CA LEU A 193 0.05 14.60 3.87
C LEU A 193 -0.56 15.62 4.85
N TYR A 194 0.24 16.23 5.74
CA TYR A 194 -0.20 17.25 6.68
C TYR A 194 -0.74 18.49 5.96
N ARG A 195 -0.02 18.99 4.96
CA ARG A 195 -0.42 20.18 4.20
C ARG A 195 -1.74 19.95 3.48
N LYS A 196 -1.89 18.85 2.75
CA LYS A 196 -3.11 18.51 2.00
C LYS A 196 -4.30 18.20 2.91
N SER A 197 -4.06 17.50 4.01
CA SER A 197 -5.03 17.30 5.08
C SER A 197 -5.59 18.65 5.56
N SER A 198 -4.73 19.61 5.89
CA SER A 198 -5.13 20.94 6.34
C SER A 198 -5.89 21.72 5.26
N GLU A 199 -5.46 21.64 4.00
CA GLU A 199 -6.16 22.28 2.88
C GLU A 199 -7.58 21.75 2.70
N VAL A 200 -7.80 20.43 2.81
CA VAL A 200 -9.12 19.81 2.71
C VAL A 200 -10.00 20.21 3.91
N GLN A 201 -9.44 20.21 5.12
CA GLN A 201 -10.18 20.65 6.31
C GLN A 201 -10.66 22.10 6.17
N MET A 202 -9.81 23.01 5.72
CA MET A 202 -10.17 24.41 5.49
C MET A 202 -11.24 24.58 4.44
N LEU A 203 -11.24 23.77 3.37
CA LEU A 203 -12.32 23.75 2.38
C LEU A 203 -13.67 23.41 2.99
N ILE A 204 -13.74 22.37 3.82
CA ILE A 204 -14.98 21.92 4.45
C ILE A 204 -15.48 22.96 5.47
N ILE A 205 -14.60 23.49 6.30
CA ILE A 205 -14.95 24.52 7.29
C ILE A 205 -15.48 25.80 6.61
N GLY A 206 -14.87 26.20 5.48
CA GLY A 206 -15.28 27.38 4.71
C GLY A 206 -16.52 27.16 3.83
N ALA A 207 -17.01 25.92 3.66
CA ALA A 207 -18.15 25.60 2.81
C ALA A 207 -19.48 26.14 3.38
N GLU A 208 -20.44 26.41 2.48
CA GLU A 208 -21.78 26.88 2.87
C GLU A 208 -22.65 25.74 3.41
N MET A 209 -23.47 26.05 4.41
CA MET A 209 -24.49 25.12 4.90
C MET A 209 -25.67 25.07 3.91
N PRO A 210 -26.03 23.90 3.36
CA PRO A 210 -27.20 23.78 2.53
C PRO A 210 -28.47 24.25 3.32
N PRO A 211 -29.30 25.13 2.75
CA PRO A 211 -30.46 25.67 3.48
C PRO A 211 -31.41 24.60 4.02
N GLN A 212 -31.60 23.50 3.26
CA GLN A 212 -32.45 22.38 3.68
C GLN A 212 -31.85 21.65 4.89
N LEU A 213 -30.54 21.45 4.93
CA LEU A 213 -29.84 20.82 6.04
C LEU A 213 -29.85 21.71 7.27
N ALA A 214 -29.59 23.01 7.10
CA ALA A 214 -29.66 23.99 8.21
C ALA A 214 -31.04 24.02 8.84
N ALA A 215 -32.09 24.01 8.04
CA ALA A 215 -33.48 23.96 8.54
C ALA A 215 -33.78 22.67 9.30
N ALA A 216 -33.37 21.50 8.78
CA ALA A 216 -33.58 20.21 9.43
C ALA A 216 -32.87 20.09 10.79
N ILE A 217 -31.59 20.52 10.87
CA ILE A 217 -30.85 20.54 12.12
C ILE A 217 -31.46 21.52 13.14
N SER A 218 -31.83 22.74 12.70
CA SER A 218 -32.45 23.74 13.57
C SER A 218 -33.78 23.27 14.12
N GLN A 219 -34.61 22.60 13.32
CA GLN A 219 -35.89 22.03 13.76
C GLN A 219 -35.65 20.92 14.80
N ALA A 220 -34.76 19.96 14.53
CA ALA A 220 -34.47 18.87 15.44
C ALA A 220 -33.93 19.38 16.82
N HIS A 221 -33.07 20.40 16.78
CA HIS A 221 -32.57 21.04 18.02
C HIS A 221 -33.72 21.74 18.78
N GLY A 222 -34.58 22.47 18.09
CA GLY A 222 -35.77 23.09 18.71
C GLY A 222 -36.73 22.07 19.35
N GLU A 223 -36.92 20.90 18.69
CA GLU A 223 -37.69 19.79 19.25
C GLU A 223 -37.04 19.22 20.52
N LEU A 224 -35.70 19.11 20.54
CA LEU A 224 -34.93 18.68 21.71
C LEU A 224 -35.10 19.65 22.87
N GLU A 225 -34.99 20.97 22.63
CA GLU A 225 -35.25 22.01 23.63
C GLU A 225 -36.69 21.97 24.18
N ALA A 226 -37.68 21.72 23.29
CA ALA A 226 -39.06 21.60 23.72
C ALA A 226 -39.29 20.39 24.65
N ARG A 227 -38.64 19.25 24.35
CA ARG A 227 -38.72 18.08 25.24
C ARG A 227 -37.99 18.28 26.57
N ALA A 228 -36.90 19.01 26.58
CA ALA A 228 -36.14 19.33 27.80
C ALA A 228 -36.77 20.46 28.65
N GLY A 229 -37.74 21.20 28.10
CA GLY A 229 -38.41 22.30 28.79
C GLY A 229 -37.58 23.59 28.89
N GLY A 230 -36.55 23.75 28.05
CA GLY A 230 -35.70 24.95 28.07
C GLY A 230 -34.52 24.84 27.09
N SER A 231 -33.65 25.84 27.09
CA SER A 231 -32.41 25.83 26.25
C SER A 231 -31.51 24.66 26.65
N VAL A 232 -31.03 23.92 25.66
CA VAL A 232 -30.20 22.73 25.85
C VAL A 232 -28.83 22.92 25.21
N ARG A 233 -27.78 22.71 25.98
CA ARG A 233 -26.43 22.49 25.45
C ARG A 233 -26.31 21.07 24.92
N VAL A 234 -25.51 20.90 23.87
CA VAL A 234 -25.39 19.59 23.23
C VAL A 234 -23.95 19.13 23.17
N ALA A 235 -23.79 17.81 23.15
CA ALA A 235 -22.56 17.14 22.74
C ALA A 235 -22.70 16.71 21.27
N LEU A 236 -21.83 17.18 20.39
CA LEU A 236 -21.75 16.71 19.01
C LEU A 236 -20.67 15.63 18.91
N ARG A 237 -21.04 14.45 18.41
CA ARG A 237 -20.16 13.29 18.31
C ARG A 237 -20.10 12.78 16.87
N SER A 238 -18.89 12.54 16.39
CA SER A 238 -18.71 11.82 15.13
C SER A 238 -19.29 10.41 15.21
N SER A 239 -19.91 9.94 14.13
CA SER A 239 -20.39 8.58 13.95
C SER A 239 -20.20 8.20 12.48
N ALA A 240 -18.95 7.94 12.08
CA ALA A 240 -18.66 7.61 10.70
C ALA A 240 -19.16 6.21 10.32
N ILE A 241 -19.55 6.04 9.05
CA ILE A 241 -19.91 4.71 8.54
C ILE A 241 -18.68 3.82 8.58
N GLY A 242 -18.83 2.60 9.10
CA GLY A 242 -17.75 1.63 9.26
C GLY A 242 -16.76 1.92 10.40
N GLU A 243 -17.05 2.91 11.28
CA GLU A 243 -16.15 3.33 12.36
C GLU A 243 -15.89 2.24 13.40
N ASP A 244 -16.90 1.44 13.76
CA ASP A 244 -16.81 0.38 14.78
C ASP A 244 -17.17 -1.00 14.18
N ALA A 245 -16.78 -1.29 12.94
CA ALA A 245 -16.94 -2.63 12.38
C ALA A 245 -15.96 -3.61 13.06
N VAL A 246 -16.27 -4.91 13.02
CA VAL A 246 -15.52 -5.96 13.73
C VAL A 246 -14.01 -5.94 13.45
N GLU A 247 -13.57 -5.41 12.29
CA GLU A 247 -12.17 -5.36 11.89
C GLU A 247 -11.60 -3.92 11.84
N THR A 248 -12.41 -2.88 12.10
CA THR A 248 -12.00 -1.48 12.05
C THR A 248 -12.55 -0.69 13.22
N SER A 249 -11.67 -0.02 13.95
CA SER A 249 -12.06 0.90 15.01
C SER A 249 -11.35 2.25 14.81
N PHE A 250 -12.12 3.26 14.45
CA PHE A 250 -11.64 4.65 14.39
C PHE A 250 -11.65 5.34 15.76
N ALA A 251 -11.49 4.59 16.85
CA ALA A 251 -11.60 5.12 18.21
C ALA A 251 -10.76 6.39 18.39
N GLY A 252 -11.40 7.52 18.69
CA GLY A 252 -10.74 8.80 18.92
C GLY A 252 -10.07 9.46 17.70
N GLN A 253 -10.24 8.93 16.47
CA GLN A 253 -9.66 9.51 15.25
C GLN A 253 -10.44 10.75 14.79
N TYR A 254 -11.72 10.83 15.10
CA TYR A 254 -12.60 11.92 14.71
C TYR A 254 -12.97 12.81 15.89
N ARG A 255 -13.22 14.08 15.59
CA ARG A 255 -13.54 15.08 16.59
C ARG A 255 -14.92 14.85 17.23
N SER A 256 -14.99 15.06 18.52
CA SER A 256 -16.22 15.24 19.29
C SER A 256 -16.11 16.54 20.07
N GLU A 257 -17.20 17.28 20.16
CA GLU A 257 -17.23 18.55 20.89
C GLU A 257 -18.34 18.54 21.93
N LEU A 258 -18.01 18.95 23.14
CA LEU A 258 -18.90 18.90 24.28
C LEU A 258 -19.36 20.32 24.68
N ASN A 259 -20.57 20.42 25.26
CA ASN A 259 -21.11 21.66 25.78
C ASN A 259 -21.25 22.77 24.72
N VAL A 260 -21.76 22.41 23.53
CA VAL A 260 -21.91 23.30 22.37
C VAL A 260 -23.22 24.09 22.48
N SER A 261 -23.15 25.39 22.21
CA SER A 261 -24.30 26.27 22.15
C SER A 261 -25.07 26.15 20.82
N ARG A 262 -26.30 26.59 20.79
CA ARG A 262 -27.13 26.63 19.56
C ARG A 262 -26.51 27.50 18.47
N GLU A 263 -25.87 28.61 18.85
CA GLU A 263 -25.22 29.56 17.95
C GLU A 263 -24.05 28.92 17.17
N ASN A 264 -23.31 28.03 17.84
CA ASN A 264 -22.12 27.38 17.27
C ASN A 264 -22.38 26.01 16.63
N LEU A 265 -23.62 25.53 16.65
CA LEU A 265 -24.00 24.20 16.17
C LEU A 265 -23.52 23.89 14.73
N PHE A 266 -23.70 24.83 13.79
CA PHE A 266 -23.25 24.63 12.40
C PHE A 266 -21.74 24.73 12.24
N THR A 267 -21.09 25.57 13.00
CA THR A 267 -19.61 25.68 12.98
C THR A 267 -19.00 24.38 13.43
N VAL A 268 -19.43 23.88 14.59
CA VAL A 268 -18.94 22.61 15.15
C VAL A 268 -19.31 21.42 14.27
N TYR A 269 -20.51 21.42 13.67
CA TYR A 269 -20.88 20.38 12.68
C TYR A 269 -19.87 20.31 11.55
N LYS A 270 -19.52 21.45 10.91
CA LYS A 270 -18.51 21.50 9.83
C LYS A 270 -17.11 21.08 10.31
N GLU A 271 -16.72 21.43 11.51
CA GLU A 271 -15.45 21.01 12.11
C GLU A 271 -15.39 19.49 12.33
N ILE A 272 -16.51 18.85 12.71
CA ILE A 272 -16.60 17.40 12.80
C ILE A 272 -16.49 16.75 11.42
N LEU A 273 -17.19 17.29 10.39
CA LEU A 273 -17.02 16.81 9.03
C LEU A 273 -15.56 16.94 8.55
N ALA A 274 -14.92 18.06 8.83
CA ALA A 274 -13.52 18.32 8.48
C ALA A 274 -12.56 17.34 9.19
N SER A 275 -12.90 16.88 10.41
CA SER A 275 -12.06 15.92 11.15
C SER A 275 -11.88 14.58 10.46
N LYS A 276 -12.77 14.21 9.53
CA LYS A 276 -12.58 13.07 8.62
C LYS A 276 -11.24 13.16 7.87
N TYR A 277 -10.78 14.37 7.60
CA TYR A 277 -9.54 14.65 6.88
C TYR A 277 -8.40 15.10 7.81
N ALA A 278 -8.51 14.88 9.11
CA ALA A 278 -7.39 15.05 10.02
C ALA A 278 -6.26 14.05 9.65
N LEU A 279 -5.01 14.45 9.89
CA LEU A 279 -3.83 13.65 9.55
C LEU A 279 -3.94 12.19 10.05
N THR A 280 -4.35 12.03 11.32
CA THR A 280 -4.56 10.72 11.96
C THR A 280 -5.60 9.88 11.22
N ALA A 281 -6.74 10.49 10.89
CA ALA A 281 -7.86 9.82 10.25
C ALA A 281 -7.55 9.42 8.80
N VAL A 282 -6.84 10.27 8.04
CA VAL A 282 -6.40 9.95 6.67
C VAL A 282 -5.38 8.82 6.68
N SER A 283 -4.35 8.92 7.54
CA SER A 283 -3.33 7.88 7.70
C SER A 283 -3.93 6.53 8.08
N TYR A 284 -4.89 6.52 9.02
CA TYR A 284 -5.60 5.32 9.44
C TYR A 284 -6.41 4.68 8.30
N ARG A 285 -7.20 5.49 7.54
CA ARG A 285 -7.96 4.98 6.40
C ARG A 285 -7.06 4.38 5.31
N LEU A 286 -5.95 5.03 5.01
CA LEU A 286 -4.95 4.51 4.08
C LEU A 286 -4.40 3.16 4.55
N HIS A 287 -4.04 3.05 5.84
CA HIS A 287 -3.51 1.81 6.42
C HIS A 287 -4.53 0.66 6.41
N LYS A 288 -5.80 0.97 6.71
CA LYS A 288 -6.89 -0.03 6.70
C LYS A 288 -7.47 -0.27 5.31
N GLY A 289 -6.98 0.39 4.28
CA GLY A 289 -7.45 0.25 2.91
C GLY A 289 -8.93 0.57 2.74
N LEU A 290 -9.42 1.62 3.43
CA LEU A 290 -10.80 2.09 3.32
C LEU A 290 -10.90 3.14 2.21
N ARG A 291 -11.94 3.04 1.40
CA ARG A 291 -12.23 4.04 0.38
C ARG A 291 -12.80 5.30 1.04
N ASP A 292 -12.29 6.49 0.66
CA ASP A 292 -12.79 7.75 1.22
C ASP A 292 -14.29 7.95 0.97
N GLU A 293 -14.76 7.56 -0.21
CA GLU A 293 -16.15 7.69 -0.64
C GLU A 293 -17.12 6.79 0.15
N ASP A 294 -16.64 5.69 0.73
CA ASP A 294 -17.48 4.74 1.47
C ASP A 294 -17.63 5.16 2.94
N VAL A 295 -16.84 6.14 3.41
CA VAL A 295 -16.87 6.62 4.78
C VAL A 295 -17.64 7.95 4.84
N ALA A 296 -18.97 7.91 4.97
CA ALA A 296 -19.74 9.12 5.26
C ALA A 296 -19.63 9.49 6.74
N MET A 297 -19.52 10.79 7.03
CA MET A 297 -19.46 11.33 8.39
C MET A 297 -20.85 11.70 8.88
N CYS A 298 -21.48 10.82 9.67
CA CYS A 298 -22.69 11.15 10.42
C CYS A 298 -22.32 11.87 11.72
N VAL A 299 -23.24 12.66 12.28
CA VAL A 299 -23.00 13.39 13.51
C VAL A 299 -24.16 13.18 14.49
N GLY A 300 -23.87 12.59 15.65
CA GLY A 300 -24.82 12.52 16.76
C GLY A 300 -24.83 13.85 17.54
N CYS A 301 -26.01 14.37 17.79
CA CYS A 301 -26.25 15.55 18.62
C CYS A 301 -27.08 15.14 19.82
N MET A 302 -26.49 15.15 21.02
CA MET A 302 -27.09 14.62 22.24
C MET A 302 -27.13 15.72 23.31
N ALA A 303 -28.18 15.74 24.13
CA ALA A 303 -28.26 16.65 25.27
C ALA A 303 -27.02 16.43 26.18
N MET A 304 -26.40 17.56 26.59
CA MET A 304 -25.24 17.50 27.47
C MET A 304 -25.67 17.11 28.89
N VAL A 305 -24.93 16.16 29.48
CA VAL A 305 -25.13 15.74 30.88
C VAL A 305 -24.09 16.42 31.74
N ASP A 306 -24.54 17.17 32.78
CA ASP A 306 -23.66 17.71 33.80
C ASP A 306 -23.28 16.59 34.77
N SER A 307 -22.13 15.96 34.51
CA SER A 307 -21.67 14.78 35.21
C SER A 307 -20.78 15.09 36.40
N VAL A 308 -20.98 14.37 37.51
CA VAL A 308 -20.12 14.39 38.69
C VAL A 308 -19.02 13.35 38.61
N SER A 309 -19.27 12.27 37.86
CA SER A 309 -18.33 11.18 37.63
C SER A 309 -18.54 10.59 36.23
N GLY A 310 -17.48 10.18 35.56
CA GLY A 310 -17.54 9.55 34.26
C GLY A 310 -16.38 8.58 34.03
N GLY A 311 -16.49 7.79 32.97
CA GLY A 311 -15.45 6.82 32.69
C GLY A 311 -15.76 5.86 31.56
N VAL A 312 -14.97 4.79 31.52
CA VAL A 312 -15.09 3.70 30.53
C VAL A 312 -15.18 2.37 31.29
N MET A 313 -16.07 1.48 30.83
CA MET A 313 -16.14 0.12 31.35
C MET A 313 -16.06 -0.90 30.24
N TYR A 314 -15.42 -2.03 30.53
CA TYR A 314 -15.34 -3.18 29.66
C TYR A 314 -16.10 -4.35 30.28
N SER A 315 -17.02 -4.95 29.54
CA SER A 315 -17.79 -6.10 30.05
C SER A 315 -16.91 -7.35 30.21
N ARG A 316 -15.71 -7.38 29.60
CA ARG A 316 -14.65 -8.37 29.79
C ARG A 316 -13.28 -7.71 29.82
N ASP A 317 -12.25 -8.47 30.20
CA ASP A 317 -10.87 -8.01 30.16
C ASP A 317 -10.45 -7.72 28.69
N PRO A 318 -10.01 -6.49 28.37
CA PRO A 318 -9.56 -6.15 27.02
C PRO A 318 -8.25 -6.86 26.61
N THR A 319 -7.47 -7.37 27.58
CA THR A 319 -6.14 -7.97 27.37
C THR A 319 -6.14 -9.50 27.52
N ASP A 320 -7.05 -10.07 28.30
CA ASP A 320 -7.20 -11.53 28.49
C ASP A 320 -8.65 -12.01 28.29
N ILE A 321 -8.90 -12.58 27.10
CA ILE A 321 -10.22 -13.14 26.73
C ILE A 321 -10.73 -14.23 27.70
N ARG A 322 -9.84 -14.85 28.49
CA ARG A 322 -10.19 -15.90 29.48
C ARG A 322 -10.58 -15.33 30.83
N SER A 323 -10.26 -14.06 31.08
CA SER A 323 -10.63 -13.40 32.33
C SER A 323 -12.16 -13.23 32.42
N ASP A 324 -12.75 -13.73 33.50
CA ASP A 324 -14.19 -13.62 33.74
C ASP A 324 -14.47 -12.46 34.72
N ALA A 325 -14.02 -11.25 34.35
CA ALA A 325 -14.17 -10.05 35.14
C ALA A 325 -14.58 -8.83 34.29
N ILE A 326 -15.26 -7.89 34.92
CA ILE A 326 -15.65 -6.59 34.38
C ILE A 326 -14.66 -5.54 34.87
N PHE A 327 -14.20 -4.66 34.01
CA PHE A 327 -13.25 -3.59 34.32
C PHE A 327 -13.93 -2.23 34.21
N ILE A 328 -13.88 -1.43 35.25
CA ILE A 328 -14.45 -0.08 35.27
C ILE A 328 -13.36 0.92 35.62
N ASN A 329 -13.15 1.88 34.74
CA ASN A 329 -12.26 3.02 34.93
C ASN A 329 -13.12 4.26 35.22
N ALA A 330 -12.77 5.01 36.27
CA ALA A 330 -13.58 6.12 36.73
C ALA A 330 -12.75 7.35 37.10
N VAL A 331 -13.27 8.55 36.76
CA VAL A 331 -12.72 9.87 37.14
C VAL A 331 -13.83 10.79 37.63
N HIS A 332 -13.48 11.83 38.32
CA HIS A 332 -14.39 12.92 38.64
C HIS A 332 -14.69 13.79 37.41
N GLY A 333 -15.91 14.29 37.28
CA GLY A 333 -16.37 15.12 36.19
C GLY A 333 -16.68 14.35 34.88
N LEU A 334 -16.28 14.89 33.75
CA LEU A 334 -16.55 14.32 32.44
C LEU A 334 -15.63 13.14 32.08
N ALA A 335 -16.15 12.11 31.44
CA ALA A 335 -15.40 10.93 30.98
C ALA A 335 -14.25 11.28 30.01
N LYS A 336 -14.24 12.47 29.41
CA LYS A 336 -13.26 12.93 28.41
C LYS A 336 -11.81 12.74 28.85
N SER A 337 -11.49 13.00 30.11
CA SER A 337 -10.12 12.90 30.66
C SER A 337 -9.59 11.44 30.68
N VAL A 338 -10.45 10.44 30.78
CA VAL A 338 -10.09 9.01 30.66
C VAL A 338 -9.88 8.66 29.20
N VAL A 339 -10.78 9.08 28.32
CA VAL A 339 -10.73 8.79 26.89
C VAL A 339 -9.48 9.41 26.24
N ASP A 340 -9.15 10.66 26.58
CA ASP A 340 -7.96 11.37 26.11
C ASP A 340 -6.67 10.89 26.80
N GLY A 341 -6.76 10.09 27.86
CA GLY A 341 -5.60 9.58 28.62
C GLY A 341 -4.86 10.65 29.42
N THR A 342 -5.48 11.80 29.70
CA THR A 342 -4.86 12.92 30.44
C THR A 342 -4.80 12.70 31.94
N VAL A 343 -5.65 11.83 32.48
CA VAL A 343 -5.74 11.49 33.89
C VAL A 343 -5.67 9.98 34.07
N THR A 344 -4.97 9.52 35.11
CA THR A 344 -4.96 8.10 35.48
C THR A 344 -6.22 7.77 36.27
N PRO A 345 -7.14 6.92 35.77
CA PRO A 345 -8.43 6.68 36.43
C PRO A 345 -8.30 5.70 37.61
N ASP A 346 -9.30 5.74 38.51
CA ASP A 346 -9.54 4.66 39.45
C ASP A 346 -9.90 3.38 38.70
N LEU A 347 -9.50 2.23 39.23
CA LEU A 347 -9.81 0.92 38.65
C LEU A 347 -10.65 0.09 39.61
N PHE A 348 -11.78 -0.42 39.10
CA PHE A 348 -12.59 -1.41 39.78
C PHE A 348 -12.66 -2.66 38.90
N VAL A 349 -12.30 -3.82 39.48
CA VAL A 349 -12.46 -5.12 38.86
C VAL A 349 -13.56 -5.88 39.57
N ILE A 350 -14.56 -6.31 38.81
CA ILE A 350 -15.79 -6.87 39.37
C ILE A 350 -16.04 -8.24 38.75
N SER A 351 -16.44 -9.23 39.57
CA SER A 351 -16.80 -10.57 39.10
C SER A 351 -18.07 -10.57 38.28
N ARG A 352 -18.18 -11.51 37.33
CA ARG A 352 -19.37 -11.69 36.48
C ARG A 352 -20.43 -12.58 37.12
N GLY A 353 -20.25 -12.99 38.39
CA GLY A 353 -21.20 -13.81 39.12
C GLY A 353 -22.49 -13.08 39.51
N GLU A 354 -23.51 -13.85 39.88
CA GLU A 354 -24.76 -13.32 40.46
C GLU A 354 -24.85 -13.64 41.97
N PRO A 355 -24.76 -12.62 42.84
CA PRO A 355 -24.56 -11.17 42.56
C PRO A 355 -23.10 -10.83 42.20
N PRO A 356 -22.84 -9.76 41.40
CA PRO A 356 -21.49 -9.32 41.11
C PRO A 356 -20.80 -8.81 42.38
N VAL A 357 -19.47 -9.10 42.51
CA VAL A 357 -18.67 -8.72 43.68
C VAL A 357 -17.41 -7.98 43.23
N ILE A 358 -17.02 -6.93 43.96
CA ILE A 358 -15.77 -6.20 43.69
C ILE A 358 -14.62 -7.10 44.14
N ILE A 359 -13.79 -7.52 43.17
CA ILE A 359 -12.60 -8.35 43.37
C ILE A 359 -11.40 -7.48 43.73
N GLN A 360 -11.24 -6.33 43.01
CA GLN A 360 -10.11 -5.41 43.16
C GLN A 360 -10.61 -3.99 43.05
N LYS A 361 -10.01 -3.10 43.84
CA LYS A 361 -10.29 -1.67 43.85
C LYS A 361 -8.98 -0.91 44.03
N GLU A 362 -8.60 -0.13 43.02
CA GLU A 362 -7.43 0.75 43.08
C GLU A 362 -7.88 2.20 42.93
N ILE A 363 -7.65 3.00 43.97
CA ILE A 363 -7.89 4.44 43.94
C ILE A 363 -6.55 5.13 43.63
N ARG A 364 -6.57 5.95 42.62
CA ARG A 364 -5.38 6.64 42.09
C ARG A 364 -5.54 8.13 42.24
N GLU A 365 -4.43 8.85 42.36
CA GLU A 365 -4.41 10.31 42.43
C GLU A 365 -4.83 10.90 41.10
N LYS A 366 -5.88 11.68 41.05
CA LYS A 366 -6.44 12.36 39.89
C LYS A 366 -6.17 13.86 40.02
N GLU A 367 -5.08 14.35 39.42
CA GLU A 367 -4.64 15.77 39.54
C GLU A 367 -5.63 16.76 38.88
N LEU A 368 -6.35 16.29 37.85
CA LEU A 368 -7.23 17.11 37.02
C LEU A 368 -8.61 16.46 36.84
N LYS A 369 -9.65 17.27 36.72
CA LYS A 369 -10.97 16.87 36.25
C LYS A 369 -11.46 17.76 35.12
N ALA A 370 -12.24 17.21 34.22
CA ALA A 370 -12.88 17.94 33.13
C ALA A 370 -14.27 18.36 33.53
N VAL A 371 -14.59 19.66 33.38
CA VAL A 371 -15.90 20.26 33.74
C VAL A 371 -16.43 21.10 32.59
N CYS A 372 -17.76 21.22 32.51
CA CYS A 372 -18.41 22.13 31.55
C CYS A 372 -18.23 23.59 31.99
N LEU A 373 -17.84 24.44 31.04
CA LEU A 373 -17.88 25.88 31.25
C LEU A 373 -19.32 26.39 31.21
N PRO A 374 -19.67 27.44 31.98
CA PRO A 374 -21.02 27.98 31.98
C PRO A 374 -21.49 28.49 30.63
N GLU A 375 -20.59 29.08 29.84
CA GLU A 375 -20.91 29.65 28.52
C GLU A 375 -20.88 28.59 27.44
N GLU A 376 -19.73 27.95 27.19
CA GLU A 376 -19.54 26.93 26.19
C GLU A 376 -18.19 26.23 26.36
N GLY A 377 -18.09 24.93 25.96
CA GLY A 377 -16.85 24.16 25.98
C GLY A 377 -16.56 23.51 27.33
N VAL A 378 -15.37 22.95 27.45
CA VAL A 378 -14.89 22.16 28.59
C VAL A 378 -13.55 22.70 29.07
N LEU A 379 -13.38 22.76 30.38
CA LEU A 379 -12.12 23.15 31.04
C LEU A 379 -11.55 21.97 31.83
N LEU A 380 -10.23 21.83 31.84
CA LEU A 380 -9.52 20.99 32.79
C LEU A 380 -9.15 21.86 34.00
N GLU A 381 -9.67 21.52 35.17
CA GLU A 381 -9.35 22.20 36.45
C GLU A 381 -8.69 21.22 37.42
N SER A 382 -8.04 21.76 38.45
CA SER A 382 -7.46 20.95 39.52
C SER A 382 -8.56 20.21 40.29
N ASP A 383 -8.34 18.93 40.53
CA ASP A 383 -9.27 18.09 41.28
C ASP A 383 -8.90 18.07 42.77
N GLU A 384 -9.56 18.89 43.58
CA GLU A 384 -9.31 18.97 45.03
C GLU A 384 -9.66 17.66 45.75
N GLU A 385 -10.53 16.82 45.14
CA GLU A 385 -10.97 15.53 45.68
C GLU A 385 -10.22 14.34 45.01
N GLY A 386 -9.16 14.61 44.24
CA GLY A 386 -8.49 13.64 43.40
C GLY A 386 -8.02 12.36 44.07
N GLY A 387 -7.72 12.38 45.35
CA GLY A 387 -7.36 11.20 46.16
C GLY A 387 -8.58 10.38 46.67
N THR A 388 -9.82 10.82 46.41
CA THR A 388 -11.02 10.10 46.80
C THR A 388 -11.54 9.22 45.64
N PRO A 389 -12.35 8.16 45.93
CA PRO A 389 -12.95 7.34 44.91
C PRO A 389 -13.93 8.12 44.05
N ALA A 390 -13.82 8.04 42.73
CA ALA A 390 -14.76 8.66 41.81
C ALA A 390 -16.11 7.91 41.72
N LEU A 391 -16.20 6.71 42.27
CA LEU A 391 -17.40 5.88 42.39
C LEU A 391 -17.58 5.33 43.79
N THR A 392 -18.83 5.25 44.22
CA THR A 392 -19.18 4.40 45.36
C THR A 392 -19.20 2.93 44.95
N ASN A 393 -19.13 2.01 45.89
CA ASN A 393 -19.20 0.58 45.59
C ASN A 393 -20.56 0.19 44.97
N GLU A 394 -21.64 0.82 45.38
CA GLU A 394 -23.00 0.62 44.85
C GLU A 394 -23.10 1.06 43.38
N GLN A 395 -22.54 2.20 43.04
CA GLN A 395 -22.47 2.71 41.66
C GLN A 395 -21.62 1.77 40.75
N ALA A 396 -20.48 1.30 41.25
CA ALA A 396 -19.64 0.36 40.52
C ALA A 396 -20.37 -0.97 40.22
N LEU A 397 -21.11 -1.51 41.20
CA LEU A 397 -21.91 -2.71 41.01
C LEU A 397 -23.13 -2.48 40.09
N ALA A 398 -23.73 -1.28 40.11
CA ALA A 398 -24.79 -0.92 39.17
C ALA A 398 -24.26 -0.84 37.72
N LEU A 399 -23.09 -0.25 37.49
CA LEU A 399 -22.41 -0.21 36.18
C LEU A 399 -22.06 -1.63 35.69
N ALA A 400 -21.59 -2.51 36.58
CA ALA A 400 -21.30 -3.89 36.23
C ALA A 400 -22.55 -4.64 35.74
N ARG A 401 -23.72 -4.45 36.38
CA ARG A 401 -25.00 -5.01 35.88
C ARG A 401 -25.37 -4.48 34.51
N ILE A 402 -25.22 -3.15 34.27
CA ILE A 402 -25.45 -2.55 32.95
C ILE A 402 -24.54 -3.17 31.90
N ALA A 403 -23.25 -3.37 32.22
CA ALA A 403 -22.29 -4.01 31.29
C ALA A 403 -22.71 -5.43 30.88
N LEU A 404 -23.25 -6.23 31.83
CA LEU A 404 -23.77 -7.55 31.56
C LEU A 404 -25.02 -7.53 30.67
N ILE A 405 -25.96 -6.64 30.94
CA ILE A 405 -27.19 -6.44 30.14
C ILE A 405 -26.81 -6.06 28.70
N LEU A 406 -25.87 -5.13 28.52
CA LEU A 406 -25.40 -4.69 27.19
C LEU A 406 -24.71 -5.84 26.45
N GLU A 407 -23.83 -6.61 27.12
CA GLU A 407 -23.17 -7.76 26.50
C GLU A 407 -24.19 -8.83 26.07
N GLU A 408 -25.19 -9.12 26.90
CA GLU A 408 -26.26 -10.04 26.56
C GLU A 408 -27.11 -9.55 25.38
N HIS A 409 -27.48 -8.27 25.36
CA HIS A 409 -28.26 -7.70 24.25
C HIS A 409 -27.52 -7.71 22.93
N PHE A 410 -26.25 -7.28 22.92
CA PHE A 410 -25.43 -7.23 21.69
C PHE A 410 -24.75 -8.56 21.32
N GLN A 411 -24.86 -9.59 22.18
CA GLN A 411 -24.25 -10.92 21.99
C GLN A 411 -22.72 -10.86 21.76
N SER A 412 -22.07 -9.85 22.32
CA SER A 412 -20.62 -9.64 22.23
C SER A 412 -20.12 -8.79 23.38
N PRO A 413 -18.87 -9.00 23.87
CA PRO A 413 -18.25 -8.13 24.85
C PRO A 413 -18.31 -6.66 24.43
N GLN A 414 -18.54 -5.75 25.40
CA GLN A 414 -18.77 -4.34 25.13
C GLN A 414 -17.71 -3.44 25.78
N ASP A 415 -17.35 -2.39 25.06
CA ASP A 415 -16.60 -1.21 25.49
C ASP A 415 -17.61 -0.04 25.60
N VAL A 416 -17.78 0.51 26.81
CA VAL A 416 -18.91 1.39 27.13
C VAL A 416 -18.41 2.66 27.82
N GLU A 417 -18.71 3.83 27.24
CA GLU A 417 -18.57 5.13 27.92
C GLU A 417 -19.82 5.45 28.72
N TRP A 418 -19.62 5.91 29.95
CA TRP A 418 -20.70 6.19 30.88
C TRP A 418 -20.45 7.50 31.66
N CYS A 419 -21.50 8.07 32.23
CA CYS A 419 -21.39 9.12 33.22
C CYS A 419 -22.49 9.01 34.25
N ILE A 420 -22.27 9.66 35.43
CA ILE A 420 -23.23 9.81 36.49
C ILE A 420 -23.56 11.29 36.61
N ALA A 421 -24.83 11.64 36.46
CA ALA A 421 -25.34 13.00 36.63
C ALA A 421 -25.42 13.40 38.11
N ARG A 422 -25.57 14.72 38.40
CA ARG A 422 -25.72 15.22 39.75
C ARG A 422 -26.88 14.65 40.53
N ASP A 423 -27.92 14.19 39.87
CA ASP A 423 -29.08 13.51 40.48
C ASP A 423 -28.85 12.02 40.74
N GLY A 424 -27.67 11.51 40.45
CA GLY A 424 -27.26 10.11 40.65
C GLY A 424 -27.65 9.14 39.52
N ARG A 425 -28.32 9.60 38.46
CA ARG A 425 -28.65 8.75 37.29
C ARG A 425 -27.41 8.39 36.50
N ILE A 426 -27.33 7.15 36.14
CA ILE A 426 -26.28 6.63 35.22
C ILE A 426 -26.76 6.79 33.79
N PHE A 427 -25.95 7.39 32.95
CA PHE A 427 -26.17 7.51 31.52
C PHE A 427 -25.09 6.76 30.72
N ILE A 428 -25.50 6.03 29.69
CA ILE A 428 -24.62 5.44 28.71
C ILE A 428 -24.41 6.44 27.57
N LEU A 429 -23.15 6.78 27.30
CA LEU A 429 -22.75 7.78 26.31
C LEU A 429 -22.31 7.18 25.00
N GLN A 430 -21.79 5.93 25.03
CA GLN A 430 -21.38 5.14 23.88
C GLN A 430 -21.31 3.67 24.26
N SER A 431 -21.65 2.76 23.32
CA SER A 431 -21.42 1.32 23.46
C SER A 431 -20.95 0.76 22.12
N ARG A 432 -19.88 -0.04 22.14
CA ARG A 432 -19.33 -0.68 20.96
C ARG A 432 -18.77 -2.06 21.31
N PRO A 433 -18.67 -2.99 20.31
CA PRO A 433 -18.02 -4.27 20.53
C PRO A 433 -16.58 -4.10 21.01
N LEU A 434 -16.23 -4.79 22.09
CA LEU A 434 -14.86 -4.85 22.60
C LEU A 434 -14.00 -5.67 21.66
N GLN A 435 -12.96 -5.05 21.10
CA GLN A 435 -12.00 -5.75 20.26
C GLN A 435 -11.03 -6.57 21.12
N GLN A 436 -11.09 -7.90 20.99
CA GLN A 436 -10.20 -8.83 21.66
C GLN A 436 -9.24 -9.47 20.65
N MET A 437 -7.95 -9.53 20.99
CA MET A 437 -6.95 -10.18 20.11
C MET A 437 -6.96 -11.71 20.28
N ALA A 438 -7.28 -12.42 19.21
CA ALA A 438 -7.26 -13.90 19.17
C ALA A 438 -5.84 -14.54 19.28
N GLY A 439 -4.76 -13.74 19.42
CA GLY A 439 -3.37 -14.21 19.28
C GLY A 439 -2.56 -14.33 20.58
N ALA A 440 -3.00 -13.77 21.71
CA ALA A 440 -2.20 -13.75 22.95
C ALA A 440 -2.07 -15.13 23.63
N SER A 441 -3.01 -16.05 23.35
CA SER A 441 -3.15 -17.34 24.02
C SER A 441 -2.08 -18.40 23.67
N LEU A 442 -1.50 -18.35 22.48
CA LEU A 442 -0.53 -19.40 22.03
C LEU A 442 0.93 -19.10 22.42
N ARG A 443 1.24 -17.88 22.84
CA ARG A 443 2.60 -17.48 23.22
C ARG A 443 2.94 -17.70 24.70
N ALA A 444 1.95 -17.67 25.59
CA ALA A 444 2.18 -17.87 27.04
C ALA A 444 2.75 -19.26 27.37
N GLU A 445 2.45 -20.30 26.56
CA GLU A 445 2.98 -21.65 26.76
C GLU A 445 4.36 -21.90 26.12
N ALA A 446 4.75 -21.09 25.10
CA ALA A 446 6.04 -21.22 24.40
C ALA A 446 7.18 -20.39 25.01
N ALA A 447 6.89 -19.45 25.91
CA ALA A 447 7.86 -18.46 26.42
C ALA A 447 8.81 -18.99 27.52
N VAL A 448 8.78 -20.29 27.86
CA VAL A 448 9.49 -20.83 29.03
C VAL A 448 10.90 -21.38 28.75
N SER A 449 11.48 -21.29 27.55
CA SER A 449 12.64 -22.14 27.24
C SER A 449 13.94 -21.51 26.77
N SER A 450 14.11 -20.17 26.71
CA SER A 450 15.46 -19.62 26.39
C SER A 450 15.80 -18.41 27.26
N PRO A 451 16.91 -18.42 28.03
CA PRO A 451 17.34 -17.27 28.79
C PRO A 451 17.75 -16.14 27.84
N VAL A 452 17.23 -14.94 28.07
CA VAL A 452 17.63 -13.72 27.37
C VAL A 452 18.85 -13.15 28.08
N GLU A 453 20.01 -13.13 27.41
CA GLU A 453 21.29 -12.63 27.97
C GLU A 453 21.42 -11.09 27.92
N ASN A 454 20.51 -10.41 27.20
CA ASN A 454 20.54 -8.96 27.03
C ASN A 454 20.30 -8.22 28.36
N PRO A 455 21.03 -7.14 28.64
CA PRO A 455 20.80 -6.31 29.84
C PRO A 455 19.39 -5.73 29.84
N VAL A 456 18.74 -5.76 31.02
CA VAL A 456 17.42 -5.15 31.22
C VAL A 456 17.57 -3.65 31.50
N LEU A 457 16.93 -2.81 30.67
CA LEU A 457 16.90 -1.35 30.84
C LEU A 457 15.71 -0.91 31.69
N LEU A 458 14.52 -1.50 31.39
CA LEU A 458 13.28 -1.21 32.13
C LEU A 458 12.55 -2.50 32.46
N ARG A 459 11.88 -2.53 33.61
CA ARG A 459 11.01 -3.62 34.03
C ARG A 459 9.77 -3.08 34.73
N GLY A 460 8.61 -3.61 34.36
CA GLY A 460 7.32 -3.15 34.87
C GLY A 460 6.54 -2.37 33.83
N GLY A 461 5.48 -1.72 34.25
CA GLY A 461 4.49 -1.05 33.37
C GLY A 461 3.32 -1.96 33.05
N ASP A 462 2.43 -1.45 32.19
CA ASP A 462 1.19 -2.11 31.78
C ASP A 462 1.24 -2.46 30.28
N THR A 463 0.92 -3.70 29.91
CA THR A 463 0.87 -4.14 28.51
C THR A 463 -0.33 -3.50 27.81
N ALA A 464 -0.07 -2.50 26.99
CA ALA A 464 -1.08 -1.79 26.20
C ALA A 464 -1.33 -2.45 24.84
N GLY A 465 -0.30 -3.06 24.25
CA GLY A 465 -0.36 -3.87 23.03
C GLY A 465 0.62 -5.05 23.17
N PRO A 466 0.18 -6.30 23.01
CA PRO A 466 1.04 -7.48 23.21
C PRO A 466 2.03 -7.66 22.07
N GLY A 467 3.14 -8.34 22.33
CA GLY A 467 4.14 -8.73 21.33
C GLY A 467 5.56 -8.29 21.69
N VAL A 468 6.50 -8.59 20.76
CA VAL A 468 7.91 -8.27 20.89
C VAL A 468 8.40 -7.59 19.62
N ALA A 469 9.13 -6.49 19.75
CA ALA A 469 9.78 -5.84 18.62
C ALA A 469 11.08 -5.16 19.04
N ALA A 470 11.99 -4.94 18.08
CA ALA A 470 13.26 -4.25 18.29
C ALA A 470 13.42 -3.09 17.31
N GLY A 471 13.97 -1.98 17.80
CA GLY A 471 14.26 -0.81 17.00
C GLY A 471 15.09 0.22 17.76
N PRO A 472 15.58 1.27 17.06
CA PRO A 472 16.24 2.39 17.70
C PRO A 472 15.23 3.26 18.47
N VAL A 473 15.60 3.74 19.64
CA VAL A 473 14.76 4.64 20.45
C VAL A 473 14.61 6.00 19.75
N TYR A 474 13.38 6.49 19.66
CA TYR A 474 13.07 7.85 19.24
C TYR A 474 12.16 8.53 20.25
N LEU A 475 12.64 9.65 20.85
CA LEU A 475 11.89 10.42 21.83
C LEU A 475 10.95 11.40 21.13
N VAL A 476 9.64 11.26 21.36
CA VAL A 476 8.62 12.16 20.84
C VAL A 476 8.12 13.07 21.96
N LYS A 477 8.36 14.39 21.80
CA LYS A 477 8.01 15.43 22.79
C LYS A 477 6.96 16.42 22.28
N ASN A 478 6.92 16.64 20.95
CA ASN A 478 6.05 17.63 20.33
C ASN A 478 5.69 17.22 18.89
N ASN A 479 4.79 17.98 18.25
CA ASN A 479 4.29 17.66 16.91
C ASN A 479 5.35 17.76 15.79
N LEU A 480 6.48 18.45 16.00
CA LEU A 480 7.55 18.50 15.01
C LEU A 480 8.31 17.16 14.93
N ASP A 481 8.38 16.44 16.05
CA ASP A 481 9.03 15.13 16.10
C ASP A 481 8.29 14.08 15.24
N LEU A 482 6.98 14.29 14.96
CA LEU A 482 6.20 13.43 14.07
C LEU A 482 6.76 13.40 12.64
N LEU A 483 7.22 14.56 12.15
CA LEU A 483 7.72 14.72 10.79
C LEU A 483 9.07 14.01 10.57
N GLN A 484 9.85 13.83 11.65
CA GLN A 484 11.19 13.27 11.62
C GLN A 484 11.26 11.83 12.15
N PHE A 485 10.14 11.21 12.52
CA PHE A 485 10.11 9.87 13.10
C PHE A 485 10.60 8.81 12.10
N PRO A 486 11.70 8.08 12.42
CA PRO A 486 12.25 7.07 11.51
C PRO A 486 11.38 5.82 11.44
N GLU A 487 11.36 5.15 10.30
CA GLU A 487 10.71 3.86 10.15
C GLU A 487 11.39 2.78 11.00
N GLY A 488 10.59 1.92 11.66
CA GLY A 488 11.08 0.85 12.50
C GLY A 488 11.65 1.31 13.86
N ALA A 489 11.49 2.58 14.24
CA ALA A 489 11.94 3.07 15.54
C ALA A 489 10.96 2.71 16.67
N VAL A 490 11.47 2.64 17.89
CA VAL A 490 10.67 2.52 19.11
C VAL A 490 10.27 3.92 19.57
N LEU A 491 8.97 4.20 19.54
CA LEU A 491 8.40 5.45 20.00
C LEU A 491 8.46 5.52 21.53
N VAL A 492 9.16 6.49 22.08
CA VAL A 492 9.25 6.73 23.52
C VAL A 492 8.72 8.12 23.84
N THR A 493 7.77 8.22 24.78
CA THR A 493 7.12 9.50 25.14
C THR A 493 6.69 9.51 26.62
N ALA A 494 6.55 10.70 27.18
CA ALA A 494 6.07 10.83 28.56
C ALA A 494 4.56 10.51 28.69
N PHE A 495 3.76 10.88 27.68
CA PHE A 495 2.30 10.70 27.68
C PHE A 495 1.82 10.13 26.33
N PRO A 496 0.83 9.22 26.33
CA PRO A 496 0.26 8.63 25.11
C PRO A 496 -0.72 9.60 24.42
N HIS A 497 -0.21 10.67 23.80
CA HIS A 497 -1.06 11.65 23.13
C HIS A 497 -1.74 11.04 21.89
N PRO A 498 -3.04 11.31 21.62
CA PRO A 498 -3.77 10.77 20.48
C PRO A 498 -3.11 11.01 19.10
N SER A 499 -2.45 12.17 18.92
CA SER A 499 -1.74 12.49 17.67
C SER A 499 -0.58 11.54 17.35
N TRP A 500 -0.01 10.84 18.35
CA TRP A 500 1.06 9.86 18.13
C TRP A 500 0.59 8.60 17.41
N ALA A 501 -0.72 8.37 17.33
CA ALA A 501 -1.29 7.24 16.59
C ALA A 501 -0.88 7.20 15.11
N THR A 502 -0.56 8.36 14.51
CA THR A 502 -0.04 8.43 13.12
C THR A 502 1.30 7.76 12.95
N LEU A 503 2.06 7.60 14.01
CA LEU A 503 3.39 6.97 13.96
C LEU A 503 3.33 5.44 14.07
N LEU A 504 2.20 4.86 14.49
CA LEU A 504 2.10 3.43 14.80
C LEU A 504 2.27 2.54 13.55
N ASN A 505 1.98 3.04 12.37
CA ASN A 505 2.23 2.33 11.11
C ASN A 505 3.73 2.19 10.80
N ARG A 506 4.58 3.06 11.38
CA ARG A 506 6.03 3.12 11.19
C ARG A 506 6.80 2.69 12.43
N ALA A 507 6.17 2.69 13.61
CA ALA A 507 6.80 2.33 14.86
C ALA A 507 6.97 0.81 15.01
N ALA A 508 8.15 0.38 15.47
CA ALA A 508 8.38 -1.00 15.86
C ALA A 508 7.68 -1.34 17.19
N ALA A 509 7.71 -0.43 18.16
CA ALA A 509 7.06 -0.56 19.46
C ALA A 509 6.79 0.82 20.06
N VAL A 510 5.99 0.87 21.12
CA VAL A 510 5.70 2.08 21.91
C VAL A 510 6.07 1.84 23.38
N VAL A 511 6.72 2.82 24.02
CA VAL A 511 6.97 2.83 25.47
C VAL A 511 6.63 4.21 26.04
N THR A 512 5.84 4.25 27.12
CA THR A 512 5.46 5.53 27.75
C THR A 512 5.72 5.54 29.24
N ASP A 513 6.03 6.75 29.79
CA ASP A 513 6.20 6.91 31.24
C ASP A 513 4.86 6.78 31.96
N ARG A 514 3.81 7.40 31.43
CA ARG A 514 2.47 7.44 31.99
C ARG A 514 1.43 6.97 30.96
N GLY A 515 0.21 6.75 31.40
CA GLY A 515 -0.93 6.40 30.55
C GLY A 515 -1.54 5.04 30.86
N GLY A 516 -2.83 4.91 30.63
CA GLY A 516 -3.59 3.68 30.88
C GLY A 516 -3.75 2.82 29.62
N ILE A 517 -3.99 1.54 29.82
CA ILE A 517 -4.26 0.54 28.77
C ILE A 517 -5.58 0.80 28.01
N THR A 518 -6.40 1.69 28.51
CA THR A 518 -7.72 2.04 27.96
C THR A 518 -7.69 3.30 27.08
N GLY A 519 -6.54 4.00 27.04
CA GLY A 519 -6.38 5.24 26.28
C GLY A 519 -6.39 5.00 24.75
N HIS A 520 -6.62 6.09 24.00
CA HIS A 520 -6.69 6.05 22.53
C HIS A 520 -5.44 5.41 21.88
N LEU A 521 -4.22 5.80 22.28
CA LEU A 521 -2.99 5.27 21.70
C LEU A 521 -2.84 3.76 22.00
N ALA A 522 -3.31 3.29 23.17
CA ALA A 522 -3.30 1.87 23.52
C ALA A 522 -4.23 1.05 22.61
N ASN A 523 -5.44 1.57 22.35
CA ASN A 523 -6.41 0.94 21.45
C ASN A 523 -5.84 0.84 20.04
N VAL A 524 -5.31 1.94 19.50
CA VAL A 524 -4.73 1.97 18.16
C VAL A 524 -3.48 1.06 18.08
N ALA A 525 -2.63 1.00 19.11
CA ALA A 525 -1.48 0.10 19.13
C ALA A 525 -1.90 -1.38 19.04
N ARG A 526 -2.96 -1.78 19.75
CA ARG A 526 -3.56 -3.12 19.61
C ARG A 526 -4.07 -3.40 18.20
N GLU A 527 -4.79 -2.45 17.61
CA GLU A 527 -5.34 -2.59 16.25
C GLU A 527 -4.26 -2.72 15.16
N PHE A 528 -3.13 -2.01 15.34
CA PHE A 528 -2.00 -2.09 14.43
C PHE A 528 -1.08 -3.29 14.74
N GLY A 529 -1.34 -4.01 15.85
CA GLY A 529 -0.47 -5.09 16.30
C GLY A 529 0.93 -4.61 16.66
N VAL A 530 1.05 -3.39 17.19
CA VAL A 530 2.31 -2.78 17.61
C VAL A 530 2.51 -3.08 19.10
N PRO A 531 3.62 -3.73 19.51
CA PRO A 531 3.95 -3.95 20.91
C PRO A 531 4.00 -2.62 21.67
N ALA A 532 3.26 -2.52 22.77
CA ALA A 532 3.14 -1.27 23.52
C ALA A 532 3.20 -1.53 25.04
N LEU A 533 4.11 -0.84 25.69
CA LEU A 533 4.34 -0.90 27.16
C LEU A 533 4.15 0.51 27.75
N PHE A 534 3.08 0.68 28.52
CA PHE A 534 2.69 1.95 29.10
C PHE A 534 2.99 1.99 30.61
N ASN A 535 2.93 3.19 31.18
CA ASN A 535 3.08 3.39 32.63
C ASN A 535 4.39 2.83 33.22
N THR A 536 5.50 2.97 32.49
CA THR A 536 6.83 2.51 32.94
C THR A 536 7.50 3.44 33.95
N GLY A 537 7.01 4.68 34.08
CA GLY A 537 7.49 5.71 35.02
C GLY A 537 8.78 6.41 34.59
N GLU A 538 9.71 5.75 33.95
CA GLU A 538 11.10 6.23 33.74
C GLU A 538 11.60 6.03 32.28
N ALA A 539 10.76 5.66 31.29
CA ALA A 539 11.23 5.35 29.93
C ALA A 539 11.95 6.53 29.28
N THR A 540 11.38 7.75 29.38
CA THR A 540 12.01 8.94 28.78
C THR A 540 13.31 9.36 29.45
N ALA A 541 13.56 8.92 30.70
CA ALA A 541 14.77 9.20 31.47
C ALA A 541 15.88 8.14 31.27
N ARG A 542 15.49 6.90 30.98
CA ARG A 542 16.45 5.75 30.91
C ARG A 542 16.80 5.34 29.48
N LEU A 543 15.92 5.60 28.52
CA LEU A 543 16.15 5.20 27.13
C LEU A 543 16.77 6.37 26.34
N GLU A 544 17.95 6.17 25.78
CA GLU A 544 18.68 7.21 25.05
C GLU A 544 18.28 7.22 23.56
N PRO A 545 18.13 8.43 22.94
CA PRO A 545 17.84 8.53 21.51
C PRO A 545 18.86 7.77 20.66
N GLY A 546 18.36 6.98 19.69
CA GLY A 546 19.19 6.15 18.81
C GLY A 546 19.68 4.84 19.42
N GLN A 547 19.47 4.60 20.71
CA GLN A 547 19.82 3.35 21.38
C GLN A 547 18.96 2.20 20.81
N MET A 548 19.60 1.12 20.37
CA MET A 548 18.87 -0.09 19.95
C MET A 548 18.31 -0.81 21.18
N VAL A 549 17.00 -1.08 21.16
CA VAL A 549 16.32 -1.78 22.25
C VAL A 549 15.37 -2.84 21.70
N THR A 550 15.07 -3.86 22.52
CA THR A 550 13.99 -4.82 22.29
C THR A 550 12.91 -4.61 23.36
N VAL A 551 11.70 -4.32 22.92
CA VAL A 551 10.52 -4.17 23.79
C VAL A 551 9.78 -5.50 23.80
N ASP A 552 9.73 -6.15 24.95
CA ASP A 552 8.91 -7.31 25.25
C ASP A 552 7.71 -6.83 26.07
N ALA A 553 6.62 -6.49 25.36
CA ALA A 553 5.43 -5.97 26.01
C ALA A 553 4.69 -7.06 26.81
N ASP A 554 4.78 -8.34 26.39
CA ASP A 554 4.17 -9.47 27.10
C ASP A 554 4.91 -9.73 28.44
N GLY A 555 6.25 -9.70 28.40
CA GLY A 555 7.12 -9.84 29.58
C GLY A 555 7.31 -8.56 30.37
N ARG A 556 6.69 -7.43 29.98
CA ARG A 556 6.80 -6.10 30.62
C ARG A 556 8.23 -5.67 30.85
N THR A 557 9.09 -5.86 29.82
CA THR A 557 10.53 -5.65 29.94
C THR A 557 11.10 -5.02 28.68
N VAL A 558 12.01 -4.06 28.84
CA VAL A 558 12.79 -3.49 27.74
C VAL A 558 14.25 -3.90 27.90
N TYR A 559 14.80 -4.54 26.88
CA TYR A 559 16.18 -5.03 26.83
C TYR A 559 17.07 -4.13 25.98
N GLN A 560 18.34 -4.06 26.33
CA GLN A 560 19.35 -3.39 25.52
C GLN A 560 19.70 -4.24 24.28
N GLY A 561 19.77 -3.63 23.10
CA GLY A 561 20.08 -4.31 21.84
C GLY A 561 18.96 -5.17 21.31
N ARG A 562 19.28 -6.04 20.35
CA ARG A 562 18.33 -7.00 19.74
C ARG A 562 18.37 -8.32 20.50
N ALA A 563 17.26 -8.70 21.10
CA ALA A 563 17.09 -9.99 21.78
C ALA A 563 16.56 -11.03 20.76
N GLU A 564 17.43 -11.61 19.95
CA GLU A 564 17.09 -12.53 18.86
C GLU A 564 16.24 -13.74 19.30
N PRO A 565 16.42 -14.34 20.51
CA PRO A 565 15.55 -15.43 20.96
C PRO A 565 14.08 -15.04 21.04
N LEU A 566 13.78 -13.78 21.43
CA LEU A 566 12.39 -13.29 21.53
C LEU A 566 11.83 -12.92 20.15
N LEU A 567 12.65 -12.36 19.26
CA LEU A 567 12.24 -11.91 17.93
C LEU A 567 11.91 -13.08 16.99
N LYS A 568 12.55 -14.25 17.13
CA LYS A 568 12.28 -15.47 16.33
C LYS A 568 10.88 -16.06 16.57
N LEU A 569 10.22 -15.68 17.64
CA LEU A 569 8.85 -16.12 17.96
C LEU A 569 7.77 -15.28 17.24
N THR A 570 8.16 -14.25 16.49
CA THR A 570 7.20 -13.41 15.77
C THR A 570 6.82 -14.04 14.43
N THR A 571 5.52 -14.24 14.18
CA THR A 571 4.99 -14.70 12.89
C THR A 571 5.01 -13.53 11.88
N PRO A 572 5.38 -13.77 10.59
CA PRO A 572 5.32 -12.73 9.57
C PRO A 572 3.88 -12.23 9.38
N LYS A 573 3.72 -10.91 9.27
CA LYS A 573 2.42 -10.27 8.99
C LYS A 573 1.92 -10.75 7.62
N LYS A 574 0.70 -11.29 7.53
CA LYS A 574 -0.02 -11.53 6.27
C LYS A 574 -0.26 -10.19 5.58
N GLY A 575 -0.36 -10.19 4.25
CA GLY A 575 -0.64 -8.98 3.46
C GLY A 575 -1.78 -8.14 4.06
N ILE A 576 -1.48 -6.88 4.38
CA ILE A 576 -2.34 -5.99 5.19
C ILE A 576 -3.62 -5.63 4.44
N MET A 577 -3.60 -5.62 3.10
CA MET A 577 -4.69 -5.14 2.25
C MET A 577 -5.70 -6.22 1.84
N GLY A 578 -5.43 -7.50 2.14
CA GLY A 578 -6.35 -8.60 1.80
C GLY A 578 -7.68 -8.47 2.55
N GLY A 579 -8.81 -8.52 1.82
CA GLY A 579 -10.15 -8.37 2.38
C GLY A 579 -10.60 -6.92 2.66
N THR A 580 -9.73 -5.92 2.48
CA THR A 580 -10.12 -4.52 2.65
C THR A 580 -10.88 -3.99 1.42
N PRO A 581 -11.79 -3.00 1.56
CA PRO A 581 -12.54 -2.43 0.44
C PRO A 581 -11.65 -1.91 -0.71
N VAL A 582 -10.53 -1.26 -0.41
CA VAL A 582 -9.56 -0.81 -1.42
C VAL A 582 -8.82 -1.99 -2.04
N GLY A 583 -8.43 -3.00 -1.23
CA GLY A 583 -7.79 -4.22 -1.72
C GLY A 583 -8.69 -5.01 -2.65
N GLU A 584 -9.97 -5.19 -2.32
CA GLU A 584 -10.95 -5.86 -3.20
C GLU A 584 -11.23 -5.03 -4.46
N THR A 585 -11.27 -3.69 -4.38
CA THR A 585 -11.39 -2.83 -5.57
C THR A 585 -10.18 -3.00 -6.49
N LEU A 586 -8.95 -3.00 -5.95
CA LEU A 586 -7.75 -3.26 -6.75
C LEU A 586 -7.80 -4.64 -7.39
N LYS A 587 -8.18 -5.67 -6.64
CA LYS A 587 -8.31 -7.04 -7.14
C LYS A 587 -9.34 -7.14 -8.27
N GLU A 588 -10.50 -6.47 -8.15
CA GLU A 588 -11.53 -6.41 -9.20
C GLU A 588 -11.01 -5.69 -10.45
N VAL A 589 -10.38 -4.52 -10.31
CA VAL A 589 -9.73 -3.77 -11.41
C VAL A 589 -8.67 -4.61 -12.11
N MET A 590 -7.85 -5.32 -11.34
CA MET A 590 -6.79 -6.17 -11.87
C MET A 590 -7.31 -7.32 -12.73
N THR A 591 -8.56 -7.77 -12.57
CA THR A 591 -9.16 -8.78 -13.46
C THR A 591 -9.24 -8.33 -14.93
N PHE A 592 -9.27 -7.02 -15.18
CA PHE A 592 -9.25 -6.41 -16.50
C PHE A 592 -7.84 -6.02 -16.98
N ILE A 593 -6.88 -5.98 -16.08
CA ILE A 593 -5.51 -5.49 -16.36
C ILE A 593 -4.53 -6.65 -16.54
N THR A 594 -4.31 -7.47 -15.51
CA THR A 594 -3.15 -8.37 -15.42
C THR A 594 -3.31 -9.78 -15.97
N PRO A 595 -4.48 -10.43 -16.06
CA PRO A 595 -4.56 -11.78 -16.58
C PRO A 595 -4.13 -11.83 -18.05
N LEU A 596 -3.18 -12.73 -18.35
CA LEU A 596 -2.74 -12.99 -19.72
C LEU A 596 -3.47 -14.23 -20.26
N LYS A 597 -4.34 -14.02 -21.26
CA LYS A 597 -5.13 -15.06 -21.91
C LYS A 597 -4.58 -15.43 -23.29
N LEU A 598 -4.07 -14.43 -24.02
CA LEU A 598 -3.46 -14.63 -25.35
C LEU A 598 -2.00 -15.07 -25.21
N THR A 599 -1.79 -16.36 -24.98
CA THR A 599 -0.46 -16.92 -24.72
C THR A 599 0.21 -17.48 -25.97
N ASN A 600 -0.54 -18.05 -26.89
CA ASN A 600 -0.02 -18.69 -28.09
C ASN A 600 -0.24 -17.83 -29.35
N PRO A 601 0.84 -17.27 -29.96
CA PRO A 601 0.74 -16.47 -31.19
C PRO A 601 0.17 -17.20 -32.42
N GLU A 602 0.20 -18.53 -32.43
CA GLU A 602 -0.32 -19.38 -33.52
C GLU A 602 -1.78 -19.80 -33.33
N ALA A 603 -2.37 -19.47 -32.18
CA ALA A 603 -3.75 -19.82 -31.89
C ALA A 603 -4.76 -18.95 -32.67
N PRO A 604 -5.94 -19.51 -33.07
CA PRO A 604 -6.94 -18.78 -33.84
C PRO A 604 -7.50 -17.52 -33.15
N ASP A 605 -7.42 -17.46 -31.82
CA ASP A 605 -7.85 -16.33 -30.99
C ASP A 605 -6.79 -15.24 -30.84
N PHE A 606 -5.55 -15.45 -31.34
CA PHE A 606 -4.49 -14.45 -31.32
C PHE A 606 -4.71 -13.34 -32.36
N HIS A 607 -5.72 -12.54 -32.12
CA HIS A 607 -6.10 -11.41 -32.97
C HIS A 607 -6.67 -10.26 -32.11
N PRO A 608 -6.83 -9.02 -32.63
CA PRO A 608 -7.28 -7.86 -31.86
C PRO A 608 -8.55 -8.07 -31.02
N ARG A 609 -9.55 -8.75 -31.59
CA ARG A 609 -10.82 -9.03 -30.90
C ARG A 609 -10.74 -10.18 -29.88
N GLY A 610 -9.64 -10.92 -29.84
CA GLY A 610 -9.34 -11.96 -28.84
C GLY A 610 -8.83 -11.38 -27.52
N CYS A 611 -8.32 -10.15 -27.51
CA CYS A 611 -7.83 -9.48 -26.30
C CYS A 611 -8.99 -9.25 -25.31
N ARG A 612 -8.81 -9.62 -24.05
CA ARG A 612 -9.79 -9.50 -22.96
C ARG A 612 -9.31 -8.61 -21.83
N THR A 613 -8.01 -8.38 -21.76
CA THR A 613 -7.34 -7.60 -20.71
C THR A 613 -6.36 -6.62 -21.33
N LEU A 614 -5.89 -5.65 -20.54
CA LEU A 614 -4.82 -4.75 -21.00
C LEU A 614 -3.52 -5.52 -21.25
N HIS A 615 -3.23 -6.56 -20.48
CA HIS A 615 -2.06 -7.43 -20.69
C HIS A 615 -2.15 -8.22 -22.00
N ASP A 616 -3.34 -8.69 -22.41
CA ASP A 616 -3.51 -9.31 -23.73
C ASP A 616 -3.16 -8.34 -24.87
N ILE A 617 -3.57 -7.05 -24.72
CA ILE A 617 -3.25 -6.00 -25.70
C ILE A 617 -1.73 -5.76 -25.76
N THR A 618 -1.06 -5.66 -24.60
CA THR A 618 0.41 -5.48 -24.56
C THR A 618 1.10 -6.66 -25.20
N ARG A 619 0.69 -7.88 -24.89
CA ARG A 619 1.25 -9.13 -25.45
C ARG A 619 1.04 -9.21 -26.96
N PHE A 620 -0.18 -8.98 -27.43
CA PHE A 620 -0.52 -8.97 -28.86
C PHE A 620 0.30 -7.90 -29.60
N ALA A 621 0.29 -6.67 -29.09
CA ALA A 621 0.98 -5.55 -29.72
C ALA A 621 2.50 -5.77 -29.81
N HIS A 622 3.11 -6.30 -28.75
CA HIS A 622 4.52 -6.64 -28.73
C HIS A 622 4.88 -7.66 -29.83
N GLU A 623 4.16 -8.80 -29.87
CA GLU A 623 4.42 -9.87 -30.86
C GLU A 623 4.26 -9.38 -32.29
N VAL A 624 3.16 -8.64 -32.53
CA VAL A 624 2.84 -8.13 -33.86
C VAL A 624 3.79 -7.00 -34.26
N SER A 625 4.20 -6.11 -33.34
CA SER A 625 5.12 -5.03 -33.63
C SER A 625 6.48 -5.53 -34.10
N VAL A 626 6.98 -6.59 -33.49
CA VAL A 626 8.20 -7.27 -33.93
C VAL A 626 8.02 -7.80 -35.36
N LYS A 627 6.92 -8.52 -35.63
CA LYS A 627 6.58 -9.01 -36.94
C LYS A 627 6.46 -7.89 -37.96
N GLU A 628 5.78 -6.78 -37.62
CA GLU A 628 5.63 -5.62 -38.52
C GLU A 628 6.94 -4.90 -38.77
N MET A 629 7.80 -4.76 -37.79
CA MET A 629 9.11 -4.14 -37.95
C MET A 629 10.00 -4.93 -38.88
N PHE A 630 9.94 -6.29 -38.80
CA PHE A 630 10.81 -7.19 -39.57
C PHE A 630 10.19 -7.77 -40.85
N SER A 631 8.83 -7.75 -40.99
CA SER A 631 8.15 -8.26 -42.19
C SER A 631 7.94 -7.23 -43.28
N PHE A 632 8.87 -6.28 -43.47
CA PHE A 632 8.93 -5.35 -44.61
C PHE A 632 9.13 -6.08 -45.96
N ASP A 633 8.83 -7.34 -45.96
CA ASP A 633 9.30 -8.37 -46.92
C ASP A 633 8.49 -8.49 -48.21
N LYS A 634 7.55 -7.60 -48.51
CA LYS A 634 6.90 -7.69 -49.85
C LYS A 634 7.56 -6.82 -50.89
N THR A 635 8.51 -5.96 -50.53
CA THR A 635 9.44 -5.33 -51.45
C THR A 635 10.83 -5.85 -51.16
N GLN A 636 11.29 -6.85 -51.92
CA GLN A 636 12.61 -7.55 -51.85
C GLN A 636 13.83 -6.61 -51.72
N ALA A 637 13.68 -5.33 -51.93
CA ALA A 637 14.75 -4.35 -51.85
C ALA A 637 15.13 -3.98 -50.41
N PHE A 638 14.19 -3.88 -49.47
CA PHE A 638 14.47 -3.38 -48.13
C PHE A 638 15.20 -4.39 -47.23
N SER A 639 14.73 -5.64 -47.22
CA SER A 639 15.33 -6.73 -46.42
C SER A 639 16.78 -7.01 -46.85
N ARG A 640 17.10 -6.85 -48.15
CA ARG A 640 18.46 -7.05 -48.65
C ARG A 640 19.48 -6.04 -48.13
N TYR A 641 19.07 -4.80 -47.88
CA TYR A 641 20.03 -3.72 -47.53
C TYR A 641 20.22 -3.56 -46.00
N PHE A 642 19.18 -3.73 -45.19
CA PHE A 642 19.20 -3.35 -43.79
C PHE A 642 19.23 -4.47 -42.77
N ILE A 643 18.73 -5.67 -43.07
CA ILE A 643 18.66 -6.81 -42.15
C ILE A 643 19.59 -7.91 -42.66
N LYS A 644 20.57 -8.28 -41.83
CA LYS A 644 21.56 -9.33 -42.15
C LYS A 644 21.57 -10.34 -41.02
N ARG A 645 21.81 -11.63 -41.37
CA ARG A 645 22.12 -12.65 -40.38
C ARG A 645 23.59 -12.48 -39.96
N LEU A 646 23.87 -12.49 -38.69
CA LEU A 646 25.25 -12.47 -38.20
C LEU A 646 25.89 -13.86 -38.47
N ALA A 647 26.99 -13.88 -39.17
CA ALA A 647 27.78 -15.08 -39.38
C ALA A 647 28.59 -15.36 -38.11
N THR A 648 28.19 -16.38 -37.36
CA THR A 648 28.80 -16.75 -36.09
C THR A 648 28.57 -18.21 -35.76
N ASP A 649 29.49 -18.81 -34.99
CA ASP A 649 29.42 -20.20 -34.49
C ASP A 649 28.64 -20.31 -33.18
N VAL A 650 28.20 -19.17 -32.58
CA VAL A 650 27.36 -19.18 -31.38
C VAL A 650 26.01 -19.80 -31.70
N PRO A 651 25.62 -20.90 -31.04
CA PRO A 651 24.35 -21.57 -31.31
C PRO A 651 23.22 -20.57 -30.98
N LEU A 652 22.38 -20.27 -31.93
CA LEU A 652 21.21 -19.43 -31.95
C LEU A 652 21.18 -18.57 -33.21
N GLN A 653 20.05 -18.06 -33.62
CA GLN A 653 19.98 -17.17 -34.76
C GLN A 653 20.13 -15.71 -34.29
N TRP A 654 21.09 -15.01 -34.82
CA TRP A 654 21.39 -13.61 -34.55
C TRP A 654 21.17 -12.79 -35.81
N TRP A 655 20.43 -11.71 -35.68
CA TRP A 655 20.11 -10.79 -36.75
C TRP A 655 20.63 -9.40 -36.41
N VAL A 656 21.20 -8.73 -37.42
CA VAL A 656 21.71 -7.36 -37.28
C VAL A 656 20.94 -6.45 -38.23
N LEU A 657 20.39 -5.40 -37.67
CA LEU A 657 19.66 -4.37 -38.38
C LEU A 657 20.46 -3.08 -38.32
N ASN A 658 20.96 -2.68 -39.47
CA ASN A 658 21.76 -1.46 -39.61
C ASN A 658 20.82 -0.24 -39.76
N LEU A 659 20.91 0.73 -38.84
CA LEU A 659 20.13 1.93 -38.88
C LEU A 659 20.68 2.95 -39.88
N GLU A 660 22.01 3.10 -39.96
CA GLU A 660 22.67 4.06 -40.85
C GLU A 660 24.14 3.71 -41.11
N ASP A 661 24.99 3.80 -40.11
CA ASP A 661 26.46 3.68 -40.17
C ASP A 661 27.00 2.56 -39.27
N GLY A 662 26.18 1.57 -38.96
CA GLY A 662 26.54 0.41 -38.14
C GLY A 662 27.40 -0.62 -38.83
N PHE A 663 27.56 -0.53 -40.15
CA PHE A 663 28.49 -1.36 -40.97
C PHE A 663 29.66 -0.52 -41.50
N LYS A 664 30.83 -1.09 -41.59
CA LYS A 664 32.01 -0.43 -42.14
C LYS A 664 31.90 -0.28 -43.66
N GLU A 665 31.39 -1.30 -44.34
CA GLU A 665 31.17 -1.35 -45.80
C GLU A 665 29.78 -1.87 -46.11
N GLU A 666 29.24 -1.54 -47.28
CA GLU A 666 27.93 -1.96 -47.73
C GLU A 666 27.87 -3.47 -47.95
N VAL A 667 26.93 -4.15 -47.30
CA VAL A 667 26.75 -5.60 -47.40
C VAL A 667 25.65 -5.95 -48.39
N THR A 668 26.00 -6.55 -49.53
CA THR A 668 25.02 -6.99 -50.54
C THR A 668 24.46 -8.40 -50.28
N GLY A 669 25.15 -9.21 -49.44
CA GLY A 669 24.77 -10.56 -49.04
C GLY A 669 23.63 -10.63 -48.02
N LYS A 670 23.20 -11.84 -47.66
CA LYS A 670 22.21 -12.12 -46.61
C LYS A 670 22.85 -12.18 -45.22
N GLU A 671 24.14 -12.30 -45.15
CA GLU A 671 24.93 -12.46 -43.92
C GLU A 671 25.95 -11.32 -43.78
N VAL A 672 26.33 -11.00 -42.55
CA VAL A 672 27.36 -10.04 -42.21
C VAL A 672 28.31 -10.65 -41.20
N GLY A 673 29.61 -10.49 -41.40
CA GLY A 673 30.66 -10.89 -40.46
C GLY A 673 30.88 -9.80 -39.39
N LEU A 674 31.44 -10.16 -38.26
CA LEU A 674 31.79 -9.25 -37.19
C LEU A 674 32.86 -8.21 -37.63
N ASP A 675 33.72 -8.57 -38.55
CA ASP A 675 34.76 -7.71 -39.15
C ASP A 675 34.16 -6.49 -39.84
N ASN A 676 32.94 -6.60 -40.38
CA ASN A 676 32.22 -5.51 -41.03
C ASN A 676 31.30 -4.70 -40.12
N ILE A 677 31.19 -5.02 -38.83
CA ILE A 677 30.44 -4.23 -37.84
C ILE A 677 31.25 -2.97 -37.44
N ALA A 678 30.64 -1.81 -37.53
CA ALA A 678 31.21 -0.53 -37.11
C ALA A 678 30.72 -0.12 -35.70
N SER A 679 29.65 -0.73 -35.19
CA SER A 679 29.04 -0.39 -33.88
C SER A 679 29.92 -0.81 -32.72
N ALA A 680 30.57 0.14 -32.06
CA ALA A 680 31.39 -0.13 -30.88
C ALA A 680 30.58 -0.77 -29.74
N PRO A 681 29.35 -0.28 -29.36
CA PRO A 681 28.57 -0.90 -28.32
C PRO A 681 28.09 -2.33 -28.66
N MET A 682 27.76 -2.61 -29.93
CA MET A 682 27.44 -3.98 -30.34
C MET A 682 28.65 -4.92 -30.19
N LEU A 683 29.83 -4.49 -30.65
CA LEU A 683 31.04 -5.29 -30.54
C LEU A 683 31.41 -5.59 -29.09
N ALA A 684 31.30 -4.62 -28.21
CA ALA A 684 31.52 -4.80 -26.77
C ALA A 684 30.54 -5.81 -26.14
N LEU A 685 29.25 -5.74 -26.47
CA LEU A 685 28.27 -6.73 -26.02
C LEU A 685 28.61 -8.12 -26.57
N TRP A 686 29.03 -8.22 -27.83
CA TRP A 686 29.36 -9.47 -28.47
C TRP A 686 30.61 -10.10 -27.86
N GLU A 687 31.63 -9.32 -27.57
CA GLU A 687 32.81 -9.77 -26.82
C GLU A 687 32.42 -10.38 -25.47
N GLY A 688 31.51 -9.79 -24.76
CA GLY A 688 31.00 -10.34 -23.51
C GLY A 688 30.20 -11.63 -23.69
N ILE A 689 29.36 -11.72 -24.73
CA ILE A 689 28.60 -12.92 -25.07
C ILE A 689 29.51 -14.12 -25.37
N THR A 690 30.68 -13.88 -25.98
CA THR A 690 31.63 -14.89 -26.40
C THR A 690 32.83 -15.07 -25.49
N ALA A 691 32.97 -14.28 -24.41
CA ALA A 691 34.14 -14.28 -23.55
C ALA A 691 34.41 -15.62 -22.85
N VAL A 692 33.37 -16.35 -22.53
CA VAL A 692 33.45 -17.69 -21.95
C VAL A 692 32.65 -18.64 -22.84
N PRO A 693 33.23 -19.78 -23.25
CA PRO A 693 32.49 -20.77 -24.05
C PRO A 693 31.21 -21.23 -23.31
N TRP A 694 30.09 -21.20 -24.02
CA TRP A 694 28.86 -21.72 -23.45
C TRP A 694 28.84 -23.24 -23.51
N GLU A 695 28.89 -23.89 -22.34
CA GLU A 695 28.93 -25.36 -22.21
C GLU A 695 27.55 -26.03 -22.33
N GLY A 696 26.51 -25.27 -22.67
CA GLY A 696 25.13 -25.77 -22.69
C GLY A 696 24.37 -25.50 -21.39
N PRO A 697 23.09 -25.95 -21.28
CA PRO A 697 22.36 -25.83 -20.03
C PRO A 697 23.02 -26.67 -18.96
N PRO A 698 23.16 -26.12 -17.71
CA PRO A 698 23.68 -26.91 -16.58
C PRO A 698 22.78 -28.12 -16.34
N PRO A 699 23.33 -29.24 -15.83
CA PRO A 699 22.58 -30.45 -15.56
C PRO A 699 21.48 -30.14 -14.52
N VAL A 700 20.21 -30.34 -14.93
CA VAL A 700 19.04 -30.12 -14.09
C VAL A 700 18.86 -31.36 -13.21
N ASP A 701 18.69 -31.14 -11.89
CA ASP A 701 18.36 -32.23 -10.97
C ASP A 701 16.95 -32.82 -11.26
N THR A 702 16.64 -33.97 -10.67
CA THR A 702 15.34 -34.63 -10.86
C THR A 702 14.16 -33.78 -10.37
N ARG A 703 14.36 -32.91 -9.37
CA ARG A 703 13.34 -31.97 -8.88
C ARG A 703 13.16 -30.79 -9.83
N GLY A 704 14.24 -30.21 -10.36
CA GLY A 704 14.20 -29.18 -11.39
C GLY A 704 13.54 -29.67 -12.67
N PHE A 705 13.83 -30.92 -13.10
CA PHE A 705 13.17 -31.56 -14.24
C PHE A 705 11.67 -31.79 -14.00
N MET A 706 11.30 -32.26 -12.79
CA MET A 706 9.90 -32.48 -12.41
C MET A 706 9.14 -31.14 -12.30
N SER A 707 9.76 -30.08 -11.83
CA SER A 707 9.21 -28.71 -11.79
C SER A 707 8.88 -28.21 -13.20
N ILE A 708 9.77 -28.47 -14.17
CA ILE A 708 9.55 -28.12 -15.59
C ILE A 708 8.40 -28.94 -16.17
N VAL A 709 8.35 -30.25 -15.92
CA VAL A 709 7.31 -31.16 -16.42
C VAL A 709 5.95 -30.82 -15.76
N MET A 710 5.91 -30.56 -14.46
CA MET A 710 4.70 -30.12 -13.78
C MET A 710 4.29 -28.71 -14.19
N GLY A 711 5.21 -27.77 -14.32
CA GLY A 711 4.96 -26.44 -14.85
C GLY A 711 4.41 -26.48 -16.27
N ALA A 712 5.01 -27.33 -17.14
CA ALA A 712 4.52 -27.54 -18.51
C ALA A 712 3.14 -28.24 -18.56
N ALA A 713 2.81 -29.05 -17.56
CA ALA A 713 1.52 -29.74 -17.48
C ALA A 713 0.41 -28.83 -16.87
N THR A 714 0.78 -27.86 -16.04
CA THR A 714 -0.16 -26.96 -15.35
C THR A 714 -0.27 -25.57 -15.97
N ASP A 715 0.75 -25.14 -16.70
CA ASP A 715 0.77 -23.85 -17.42
C ASP A 715 0.84 -24.09 -18.93
N PRO A 716 -0.26 -23.85 -19.68
CA PRO A 716 -0.31 -23.99 -21.14
C PRO A 716 0.76 -23.16 -21.88
N ASN A 717 1.31 -22.10 -21.22
CA ASN A 717 2.35 -21.23 -21.78
C ASN A 717 3.70 -21.92 -21.87
N LEU A 718 3.95 -22.93 -21.03
CA LEU A 718 5.20 -23.69 -21.02
C LEU A 718 5.26 -24.77 -22.12
N ALA A 719 4.10 -25.33 -22.49
CA ALA A 719 4.02 -26.42 -23.47
C ALA A 719 4.26 -25.97 -24.93
N THR A 720 4.06 -24.67 -25.23
CA THR A 720 4.08 -24.13 -26.61
C THR A 720 5.40 -23.48 -27.03
N ALA A 721 6.36 -23.30 -26.13
CA ALA A 721 7.62 -22.60 -26.42
C ALA A 721 8.63 -23.43 -27.25
N GLY A 722 8.38 -24.69 -27.48
CA GLY A 722 9.31 -25.63 -28.16
C GLY A 722 9.24 -25.67 -29.70
N GLY A 723 8.33 -24.93 -30.37
CA GLY A 723 8.05 -25.21 -31.78
C GLY A 723 7.92 -24.01 -32.73
N THR A 724 8.00 -22.78 -32.30
CA THR A 724 7.81 -21.62 -33.20
C THR A 724 9.11 -21.12 -33.82
N ILE A 725 9.11 -20.88 -35.12
CA ILE A 725 10.22 -20.32 -35.91
C ILE A 725 10.72 -18.96 -35.36
N PHE A 726 9.89 -18.26 -34.60
CA PHE A 726 10.17 -16.94 -33.99
C PHE A 726 10.62 -16.98 -32.50
N GLY A 727 10.57 -18.13 -31.83
CA GLY A 727 10.82 -18.26 -30.40
C GLY A 727 12.27 -18.09 -29.95
N ASN A 728 13.25 -18.18 -30.85
CA ASN A 728 14.69 -18.19 -30.56
C ASN A 728 15.50 -17.19 -31.42
N GLN A 729 14.88 -16.09 -31.84
CA GLN A 729 15.59 -15.06 -32.62
C GLN A 729 16.05 -13.91 -31.73
N ASN A 730 17.33 -13.52 -31.92
CA ASN A 730 17.95 -12.37 -31.22
C ASN A 730 18.26 -11.28 -32.24
N TYR A 731 18.02 -10.02 -31.85
CA TYR A 731 18.18 -8.89 -32.78
C TYR A 731 19.08 -7.84 -32.16
N PHE A 732 20.07 -7.44 -32.97
CA PHE A 732 20.84 -6.22 -32.74
C PHE A 732 20.35 -5.13 -33.72
N MET A 733 19.96 -3.98 -33.19
CA MET A 733 19.73 -2.77 -33.98
C MET A 733 20.91 -1.82 -33.70
N ILE A 734 21.62 -1.42 -34.72
CA ILE A 734 22.89 -0.74 -34.56
C ILE A 734 23.04 0.52 -35.42
N SER A 735 23.71 1.52 -34.86
CA SER A 735 24.49 2.53 -35.57
C SER A 735 25.91 2.52 -34.97
N ARG A 736 26.76 3.42 -35.41
CA ARG A 736 28.16 3.46 -34.93
C ARG A 736 28.25 3.51 -33.40
N ASP A 737 27.48 4.41 -32.78
CA ASP A 737 27.51 4.71 -31.35
C ASP A 737 26.30 4.14 -30.58
N PHE A 738 25.35 3.54 -31.29
CA PHE A 738 24.10 3.02 -30.69
C PHE A 738 23.98 1.52 -30.92
N CYS A 739 23.47 0.85 -29.87
CA CYS A 739 23.10 -0.58 -29.94
C CYS A 739 21.85 -0.83 -29.12
N ASN A 740 20.90 -1.54 -29.68
CA ASN A 740 19.80 -2.15 -28.93
C ASN A 740 19.81 -3.66 -29.20
N LEU A 741 20.08 -4.45 -28.17
CA LEU A 741 19.95 -5.90 -28.20
C LEU A 741 18.62 -6.29 -27.58
N THR A 742 17.80 -6.97 -28.35
CA THR A 742 16.64 -7.71 -27.83
C THR A 742 16.94 -9.20 -27.92
N SER A 743 17.08 -9.83 -26.75
CA SER A 743 17.42 -11.25 -26.68
C SER A 743 16.28 -12.03 -26.05
N ARG A 744 15.86 -13.09 -26.74
CA ARG A 744 14.86 -14.05 -26.29
C ARG A 744 15.47 -15.45 -26.28
N LEU A 745 15.68 -15.97 -25.09
CA LEU A 745 16.30 -17.26 -24.87
C LEU A 745 15.31 -18.19 -24.14
N GLY A 746 14.36 -18.74 -24.92
CA GLY A 746 13.26 -19.53 -24.36
C GLY A 746 12.29 -18.63 -23.55
N PHE A 747 12.20 -18.86 -22.24
CA PHE A 747 11.32 -18.09 -21.32
C PHE A 747 12.00 -16.84 -20.74
N HIS A 748 13.26 -16.59 -21.09
CA HIS A 748 14.03 -15.44 -20.60
C HIS A 748 13.98 -14.32 -21.64
N PHE A 749 13.65 -13.14 -21.18
CA PHE A 749 13.62 -11.93 -21.99
C PHE A 749 14.59 -10.92 -21.41
N SER A 750 15.51 -10.42 -22.25
CA SER A 750 16.41 -9.34 -21.86
C SER A 750 16.56 -8.33 -22.99
N THR A 751 16.67 -7.05 -22.61
CA THR A 751 16.98 -5.96 -23.52
C THR A 751 18.16 -5.17 -22.99
N VAL A 752 19.09 -4.84 -23.87
CA VAL A 752 20.19 -3.91 -23.61
C VAL A 752 20.06 -2.77 -24.60
N GLU A 753 19.89 -1.55 -24.15
CA GLU A 753 19.94 -0.35 -24.98
C GLU A 753 21.14 0.50 -24.54
N ALA A 754 21.99 0.91 -25.48
CA ALA A 754 23.16 1.71 -25.20
C ALA A 754 23.39 2.76 -26.26
N LEU A 755 23.74 3.97 -25.83
CA LEU A 755 24.36 5.01 -26.63
C LEU A 755 25.74 5.30 -26.04
N VAL A 756 26.80 5.11 -26.79
CA VAL A 756 28.19 5.21 -26.32
C VAL A 756 29.02 5.89 -27.39
N GLY A 757 29.20 7.18 -27.23
CA GLY A 757 29.99 8.06 -28.12
C GLY A 757 31.05 8.86 -27.37
N ASP A 758 31.66 9.83 -28.04
CA ASP A 758 32.75 10.66 -27.53
C ASP A 758 32.30 11.61 -26.41
N GLN A 759 30.99 11.83 -26.24
CA GLN A 759 30.45 12.80 -25.29
C GLN A 759 29.90 12.10 -24.05
N PRO A 760 30.58 12.10 -22.90
CA PRO A 760 30.19 11.35 -21.71
C PRO A 760 28.76 11.66 -21.23
N PHE A 761 28.33 12.92 -21.23
CA PHE A 761 27.01 13.33 -20.76
C PHE A 761 25.85 12.76 -21.60
N ALA A 762 26.12 12.32 -22.83
CA ALA A 762 25.12 11.69 -23.71
C ALA A 762 25.12 10.14 -23.60
N ASN A 763 26.15 9.58 -22.98
CA ASN A 763 26.32 8.13 -22.87
C ASN A 763 25.36 7.54 -21.85
N TYR A 764 24.69 6.47 -22.24
CA TYR A 764 23.84 5.68 -21.33
C TYR A 764 23.81 4.21 -21.70
N ILE A 765 23.57 3.37 -20.69
CA ILE A 765 23.22 1.95 -20.84
C ILE A 765 21.96 1.71 -20.02
N ARG A 766 20.99 1.00 -20.59
CA ARG A 766 19.78 0.51 -19.94
C ARG A 766 19.69 -1.00 -20.15
N PHE A 767 19.49 -1.71 -19.10
CA PHE A 767 19.30 -3.16 -19.09
C PHE A 767 17.97 -3.50 -18.44
N ALA A 768 17.18 -4.32 -19.10
CA ALA A 768 15.97 -4.90 -18.54
C ALA A 768 16.00 -6.41 -18.70
N PHE A 769 15.57 -7.12 -17.65
CA PHE A 769 15.62 -8.56 -17.57
C PHE A 769 14.38 -9.08 -16.83
N LYS A 770 13.68 -10.06 -17.39
CA LYS A 770 12.48 -10.64 -16.78
C LYS A 770 12.29 -12.10 -17.23
N GLY A 771 11.51 -12.85 -16.41
CA GLY A 771 11.04 -14.17 -16.75
C GLY A 771 11.94 -15.30 -16.25
N GLY A 772 11.69 -16.52 -16.74
CA GLY A 772 12.37 -17.75 -16.36
C GLY A 772 11.48 -18.97 -16.49
N ALA A 773 12.08 -20.16 -16.44
CA ALA A 773 11.37 -21.44 -16.55
C ALA A 773 11.00 -22.05 -15.20
N ALA A 774 11.63 -21.59 -14.10
CA ALA A 774 11.40 -22.09 -12.75
C ALA A 774 10.16 -21.46 -12.09
N ASP A 775 9.83 -21.95 -10.90
CA ASP A 775 8.79 -21.38 -10.06
C ASP A 775 9.08 -19.91 -9.67
N TYR A 776 8.06 -19.19 -9.27
CA TYR A 776 8.12 -17.76 -9.01
C TYR A 776 9.17 -17.35 -7.95
N PRO A 777 9.33 -18.05 -6.80
CA PRO A 777 10.37 -17.72 -5.82
C PRO A 777 11.78 -17.79 -6.38
N ARG A 778 12.08 -18.78 -7.23
CA ARG A 778 13.40 -18.93 -7.85
C ARG A 778 13.69 -17.87 -8.91
N ARG A 779 12.66 -17.42 -9.64
CA ARG A 779 12.80 -16.29 -10.57
C ARG A 779 13.14 -15.00 -9.84
N ILE A 780 12.50 -14.75 -8.68
CA ILE A 780 12.83 -13.60 -7.80
C ILE A 780 14.27 -13.71 -7.30
N LEU A 781 14.66 -14.89 -6.83
CA LEU A 781 16.03 -15.11 -6.34
C LEU A 781 17.06 -14.80 -7.41
N ARG A 782 16.84 -15.25 -8.66
CA ARG A 782 17.72 -14.94 -9.78
C ARG A 782 17.73 -13.45 -10.14
N ALA A 783 16.58 -12.77 -10.15
CA ALA A 783 16.53 -11.34 -10.43
C ALA A 783 17.35 -10.54 -9.40
N ARG A 784 17.22 -10.86 -8.12
CA ARG A 784 18.03 -10.26 -7.04
C ARG A 784 19.50 -10.57 -7.20
N PHE A 785 19.84 -11.83 -7.48
CA PHE A 785 21.21 -12.26 -7.70
C PHE A 785 21.89 -11.49 -8.85
N VAL A 786 21.21 -11.32 -9.99
CA VAL A 786 21.73 -10.51 -11.12
C VAL A 786 21.83 -9.04 -10.72
N GLY A 787 20.88 -8.53 -9.93
CA GLY A 787 20.91 -7.18 -9.39
C GLY A 787 22.13 -6.92 -8.54
N ASP A 788 22.41 -7.77 -7.56
CA ASP A 788 23.58 -7.66 -6.69
C ASP A 788 24.91 -7.62 -7.47
N ILE A 789 24.98 -8.45 -8.55
CA ILE A 789 26.15 -8.44 -9.43
C ILE A 789 26.28 -7.07 -10.14
N LEU A 790 25.19 -6.57 -10.72
CA LEU A 790 25.23 -5.31 -11.46
C LEU A 790 25.53 -4.09 -10.55
N GLU A 791 25.01 -4.06 -9.32
CA GLU A 791 25.32 -3.03 -8.32
C GLU A 791 26.82 -3.00 -7.98
N ARG A 792 27.44 -4.16 -7.84
CA ARG A 792 28.91 -4.26 -7.61
C ARG A 792 29.72 -3.56 -8.70
N TYR A 793 29.21 -3.53 -9.93
CA TYR A 793 29.84 -2.89 -11.09
C TYR A 793 29.25 -1.51 -11.42
N HIS A 794 28.65 -0.85 -10.41
CA HIS A 794 28.17 0.55 -10.42
C HIS A 794 26.94 0.84 -11.27
N PHE A 795 26.16 -0.17 -11.63
CA PHE A 795 24.83 0.09 -12.19
C PHE A 795 23.87 0.55 -11.06
N LYS A 796 22.99 1.48 -11.38
CA LYS A 796 21.82 1.77 -10.56
C LYS A 796 20.76 0.73 -10.86
N VAL A 797 20.45 -0.12 -9.90
CA VAL A 797 19.59 -1.29 -10.07
C VAL A 797 18.25 -1.09 -9.35
N ASP A 798 17.17 -1.51 -10.00
CA ASP A 798 15.83 -1.61 -9.44
C ASP A 798 15.30 -3.02 -9.69
N VAL A 799 15.14 -3.81 -8.62
CA VAL A 799 14.62 -5.18 -8.68
C VAL A 799 13.20 -5.21 -8.15
N LYS A 800 12.25 -5.51 -9.04
CA LYS A 800 10.85 -5.66 -8.69
C LYS A 800 10.38 -7.06 -9.01
N GLU A 801 10.21 -7.87 -7.97
CA GLU A 801 9.81 -9.28 -8.10
C GLU A 801 10.79 -10.08 -8.99
N ASP A 802 10.29 -10.68 -10.10
CA ASP A 802 11.11 -11.42 -11.08
C ASP A 802 11.64 -10.55 -12.23
N ALA A 803 11.48 -9.22 -12.14
CA ALA A 803 11.99 -8.24 -13.09
C ALA A 803 13.13 -7.42 -12.49
N LEU A 804 14.13 -7.12 -13.34
CA LEU A 804 15.30 -6.31 -13.03
C LEU A 804 15.42 -5.20 -14.07
N PHE A 805 15.66 -3.99 -13.59
CA PHE A 805 16.01 -2.83 -14.41
C PHE A 805 17.32 -2.24 -13.89
N ALA A 806 18.30 -2.08 -14.78
CA ALA A 806 19.58 -1.47 -14.42
C ALA A 806 19.93 -0.36 -15.40
N ARG A 807 20.58 0.69 -14.91
CA ARG A 807 21.00 1.85 -15.72
C ARG A 807 22.39 2.35 -15.30
N LEU A 808 23.11 2.87 -16.28
CA LEU A 808 24.38 3.54 -16.10
C LEU A 808 24.41 4.72 -17.07
N GLU A 809 24.78 5.91 -16.63
CA GLU A 809 24.70 7.15 -17.41
C GLU A 809 25.90 8.07 -17.08
N GLY A 810 26.35 8.83 -18.10
CA GLY A 810 27.27 9.95 -17.88
C GLY A 810 28.74 9.63 -17.78
N GLU A 811 29.16 8.40 -18.11
CA GLU A 811 30.54 7.93 -18.05
C GLU A 811 31.26 7.99 -19.42
N ASP A 812 32.58 7.91 -19.40
CA ASP A 812 33.38 7.90 -20.62
C ASP A 812 33.18 6.63 -21.47
N GLN A 813 33.59 6.71 -22.75
CA GLN A 813 33.37 5.66 -23.72
C GLN A 813 33.99 4.31 -23.30
N ASP A 814 35.24 4.31 -22.84
CA ASP A 814 35.95 3.06 -22.51
C ASP A 814 35.29 2.37 -21.30
N TYR A 815 34.91 3.16 -20.29
CA TYR A 815 34.18 2.66 -19.15
C TYR A 815 32.83 2.06 -19.56
N MET A 816 32.04 2.75 -20.38
CA MET A 816 30.75 2.27 -20.88
C MET A 816 30.89 0.98 -21.68
N LEU A 817 31.89 0.89 -22.59
CA LEU A 817 32.16 -0.33 -23.34
C LEU A 817 32.55 -1.51 -22.45
N SER A 818 33.33 -1.24 -21.39
CA SER A 818 33.68 -2.28 -20.43
C SER A 818 32.44 -2.85 -19.74
N ARG A 819 31.46 -2.00 -19.41
CA ARG A 819 30.17 -2.40 -18.80
C ARG A 819 29.25 -3.13 -19.77
N LEU A 820 29.32 -2.81 -21.06
CA LEU A 820 28.62 -3.56 -22.11
C LEU A 820 29.16 -4.96 -22.27
N ARG A 821 30.48 -5.18 -22.17
CA ARG A 821 31.10 -6.52 -22.14
C ARG A 821 30.51 -7.34 -20.98
N LEU A 822 30.45 -6.75 -19.78
CA LEU A 822 29.84 -7.37 -18.62
C LEU A 822 28.39 -7.78 -18.89
N LEU A 823 27.58 -6.90 -19.46
CA LEU A 823 26.17 -7.21 -19.76
C LEU A 823 26.01 -8.29 -20.81
N GLY A 824 26.93 -8.36 -21.79
CA GLY A 824 26.98 -9.44 -22.77
C GLY A 824 27.15 -10.81 -22.09
N TYR A 825 28.10 -10.90 -21.15
CA TYR A 825 28.33 -12.10 -20.34
C TYR A 825 27.09 -12.45 -19.49
N VAL A 826 26.57 -11.49 -18.73
CA VAL A 826 25.40 -11.66 -17.85
C VAL A 826 24.19 -12.17 -18.64
N THR A 827 23.93 -11.61 -19.82
CA THR A 827 22.79 -12.00 -20.67
C THR A 827 22.80 -13.49 -21.05
N ILE A 828 23.97 -14.08 -21.27
CA ILE A 828 24.09 -15.48 -21.68
C ILE A 828 24.21 -16.42 -20.48
N HIS A 829 25.07 -16.09 -19.51
CA HIS A 829 25.44 -17.01 -18.43
C HIS A 829 24.47 -17.05 -17.26
N THR A 830 23.57 -16.08 -17.10
CA THR A 830 22.58 -16.09 -16.01
C THR A 830 21.21 -16.65 -16.41
N ARG A 831 21.01 -17.02 -17.69
CA ARG A 831 19.71 -17.35 -18.27
C ARG A 831 18.98 -18.54 -17.64
N GLN A 832 19.70 -19.54 -17.11
CA GLN A 832 19.13 -20.79 -16.58
C GLN A 832 19.40 -20.98 -15.09
N LEU A 833 19.95 -19.99 -14.42
CA LEU A 833 20.28 -20.10 -13.00
C LEU A 833 19.06 -20.30 -12.09
N ASP A 834 17.88 -19.82 -12.49
CA ASP A 834 16.63 -20.08 -11.78
C ASP A 834 16.27 -21.58 -11.67
N MET A 835 16.78 -22.41 -12.60
CA MET A 835 16.53 -23.85 -12.60
C MET A 835 17.43 -24.62 -11.61
N ILE A 836 18.56 -24.06 -11.23
CA ILE A 836 19.62 -24.73 -10.44
C ILE A 836 19.88 -24.06 -9.09
N MET A 837 19.51 -22.80 -8.89
CA MET A 837 19.61 -22.12 -7.59
C MET A 837 18.52 -22.61 -6.64
N LEU A 838 18.82 -23.62 -5.82
CA LEU A 838 17.88 -24.26 -4.91
C LEU A 838 17.98 -23.72 -3.47
N ASN A 839 19.15 -23.22 -3.07
CA ASN A 839 19.48 -22.79 -1.73
C ASN A 839 20.56 -21.70 -1.74
N GLU A 840 20.87 -21.11 -0.59
CA GLU A 840 21.87 -20.05 -0.44
C GLU A 840 23.29 -20.50 -0.83
N ALA A 841 23.63 -21.76 -0.66
CA ALA A 841 24.97 -22.27 -1.01
C ALA A 841 25.16 -22.30 -2.54
N ASP A 842 24.12 -22.69 -3.31
CA ASP A 842 24.15 -22.63 -4.76
C ASP A 842 24.29 -21.20 -5.25
N VAL A 843 23.57 -20.26 -4.62
CA VAL A 843 23.62 -18.81 -4.95
C VAL A 843 25.05 -18.29 -4.75
N GLU A 844 25.70 -18.62 -3.64
CA GLU A 844 27.06 -18.14 -3.36
C GLU A 844 28.09 -18.76 -4.30
N TYR A 845 27.99 -20.05 -4.60
CA TYR A 845 28.86 -20.70 -5.58
C TYR A 845 28.81 -20.02 -6.95
N TYR A 846 27.58 -19.75 -7.48
CA TYR A 846 27.46 -19.07 -8.76
C TYR A 846 27.85 -17.60 -8.68
N ARG A 847 27.68 -16.94 -7.53
CA ARG A 847 28.16 -15.58 -7.27
C ARG A 847 29.66 -15.49 -7.43
N GLU A 848 30.40 -16.34 -6.72
CA GLU A 848 31.87 -16.39 -6.81
C GLU A 848 32.33 -16.71 -8.22
N LYS A 849 31.76 -17.72 -8.88
CA LYS A 849 32.08 -18.09 -10.23
C LYS A 849 31.92 -16.91 -11.20
N ILE A 850 30.75 -16.29 -11.22
CA ILE A 850 30.45 -15.19 -12.16
C ILE A 850 31.32 -13.96 -11.86
N ILE A 851 31.54 -13.61 -10.59
CA ILE A 851 32.40 -12.48 -10.23
C ILE A 851 33.84 -12.75 -10.70
N ASN A 852 34.37 -13.95 -10.50
CA ASN A 852 35.72 -14.30 -10.95
C ASN A 852 35.86 -14.21 -12.47
N ASP A 853 34.85 -14.67 -13.23
CA ASP A 853 34.83 -14.56 -14.70
C ASP A 853 34.80 -13.09 -15.14
N LEU A 854 33.95 -12.27 -14.51
CA LEU A 854 33.81 -10.85 -14.80
C LEU A 854 35.05 -10.03 -14.40
N ASP A 855 35.62 -10.27 -13.24
CA ASP A 855 36.87 -9.60 -12.82
C ASP A 855 38.04 -9.98 -13.75
N GLY A 856 38.09 -11.25 -14.21
CA GLY A 856 39.07 -11.69 -15.22
C GLY A 856 38.90 -11.01 -16.59
N MET A 857 37.70 -10.67 -16.99
CA MET A 857 37.39 -9.96 -18.24
C MET A 857 37.69 -8.44 -18.18
N LEU A 858 37.58 -7.83 -16.98
CA LEU A 858 37.72 -6.39 -16.80
C LEU A 858 39.14 -5.95 -16.45
N LEU A 859 40.07 -6.88 -16.10
CA LEU A 859 41.46 -6.55 -15.80
C LEU A 859 42.24 -6.26 -17.10
N PRO A 860 42.93 -5.11 -17.22
CA PRO A 860 43.78 -4.82 -18.39
C PRO A 860 44.99 -5.73 -18.36
N GLY A 861 45.09 -6.66 -19.32
CA GLY A 861 46.29 -7.43 -19.59
C GLY A 861 46.22 -8.95 -19.37
N ARG A 862 45.43 -9.63 -20.19
CA ARG A 862 45.76 -10.98 -20.68
C ARG A 862 45.49 -11.01 -22.17
N ASP A 863 46.51 -10.88 -22.96
CA ASP A 863 46.54 -11.38 -24.37
C ASP A 863 46.07 -12.83 -24.34
N THR A 864 44.83 -13.05 -24.68
CA THR A 864 44.37 -14.39 -25.05
C THR A 864 44.94 -14.68 -26.42
N GLY A 865 46.12 -15.24 -26.43
CA GLY A 865 46.74 -15.82 -27.62
C GLY A 865 45.76 -16.88 -28.20
N LEU A 866 44.97 -16.49 -29.16
CA LEU A 866 44.36 -17.39 -30.12
C LEU A 866 45.37 -17.62 -31.22
N ALA A 867 46.22 -18.63 -30.97
CA ALA A 867 47.01 -19.25 -32.01
C ALA A 867 46.35 -20.59 -32.41
N GLY A 868 46.06 -20.76 -33.70
CA GLY A 868 45.75 -22.02 -34.37
C GLY A 868 44.30 -22.22 -34.70
#